data_bba2e8f65fa1e48b57c2ab59795ceb58
#
_entry.id   bba2e8f65fa1e48b57c2ab59795ceb58
#
_cell.length_a   1.000
_cell.length_b   1.000
_cell.length_c   1.000
_cell.angle_alpha   90.00
_cell.angle_beta   90.00
_cell.angle_gamma   90.00
#
_symmetry.space_group_name_H-M   'P 1'
#
loop_
_entity.id
_entity.type
_entity.pdbx_description
1 polymer ?
#
loop_
_entity_poly.entity_id
_entity_poly.type
_entity_poly.pdbx_seq_one_letter_code
_entity_poly.pdbx_strand_id
1 'polypeptide(L)'
;MAKLGVNQSDQKKRQFLNRLSGEITRRGIIDVLRNGIKAYPADLILFYFTPTENNEQAKRLFDKNIFSVTRQLRYAIDASKLALDLCLFINGLPVITIELKNHFTGQTTADAVEQYKKDRNPRELLFSFKRCIVHFAVDDQTVQFCTKLCGKASWFLPFNKGYHDGAGNPPNPEGIMTDYLWKDILTKTKLSRIIENYVQVVVEENPETRKKSVKQIWPRYHQLDCVEKLLADVRQYGVGKRYLIQHSAGSGKSNSIAWLAHQLIGLEQDGRPMIDSVIVVTDRRILDKQIRDTIKQFMQVKNTVVWAQHSGDLKKAIQDGKRIIVTTVEKFPYISQEIGQEHINHTFAIIIDEAHSGQSGRNAANMNLALSGLASDSELDNEDKINAMVEGRKLVKTASYFAFTATPKNKTEEVFGTPYEEDGQIKHRPFHVYTMKQAIQEGFILDVLKNYVTIDSWYKIAKKVEDDPMFDKKRAQKKLRSFVEGNPDVIAKKAAMMVDHFHEQIIARKKLGGQSRAMVVTASIPRCIETYYAITKCLADRHSPYKAIIAFSGECSYHGQEPPLTSAAMNGFPDAKIPQEFKKDPYRLLVVADMFQTGFDEPLLQTMYVDKPLSDIAAVQTLSRLNRAAPGKDEVYVLDFANKAETIEKAFSRFYRTTILSGETDPNKLYDLISLMEGYQVYDHSDVEKVVDLFLSGGERDRLDPLLDSCVVLYGQLETEDQIQFKSAAKAFVRTYGFLGSILPYGNAAWEKLSIFLNLLIPKLPSPQTDDLSEGILSTVDLDSYRNEAREAVAIRLEDEDAEIAPVPTGKVGHIVEPEMDPLSHIISEFNGMFGNIQWNDADNVQRQLLQIPAMVSHDEKYRNAMKNSDEQEARTESERALQQVIFSIMADNMELFKQFQDNPSFKKWLTDMVFNLTYNKEGKSYEVPGNCQYSIPEQKGGMVAERKPDAGEKNG
;
A
#
# COMPACT_ATOMS: atom_id res chain seq x y z
N MET A 1 -9.20 41.35 28.76
CA MET A 1 -10.58 41.69 29.17
C MET A 1 -10.75 43.05 29.77
N ALA A 2 -9.92 43.49 30.77
CA ALA A 2 -9.99 44.81 31.32
C ALA A 2 -9.80 45.95 30.31
N LYS A 3 -8.78 45.84 29.42
CA LYS A 3 -8.55 46.83 28.33
C LYS A 3 -9.74 46.95 27.34
N LEU A 4 -10.55 45.93 27.24
CA LEU A 4 -11.76 45.89 26.38
C LEU A 4 -13.00 46.37 27.12
N GLY A 5 -12.91 46.66 28.41
CA GLY A 5 -14.03 47.04 29.25
C GLY A 5 -15.11 45.96 29.42
N VAL A 6 -14.80 44.70 29.13
CA VAL A 6 -15.75 43.58 29.14
C VAL A 6 -16.31 43.31 30.53
N ASN A 7 -15.53 43.62 31.56
CA ASN A 7 -15.91 43.44 32.97
C ASN A 7 -16.78 44.64 33.48
N GLN A 8 -16.93 45.70 32.67
CA GLN A 8 -17.60 46.94 33.09
C GLN A 8 -19.04 47.06 32.58
N SER A 9 -19.42 46.30 31.53
CA SER A 9 -20.72 46.43 30.92
C SER A 9 -21.13 45.12 30.21
N ASP A 10 -22.37 44.69 30.41
CA ASP A 10 -22.97 43.56 29.72
C ASP A 10 -23.08 43.76 28.20
N GLN A 11 -23.25 45.05 27.77
CA GLN A 11 -23.24 45.37 26.34
C GLN A 11 -21.89 45.10 25.70
N LYS A 12 -20.78 45.52 26.33
CA LYS A 12 -19.41 45.24 25.89
C LYS A 12 -19.10 43.76 25.90
N LYS A 13 -19.59 43.05 26.90
CA LYS A 13 -19.48 41.60 26.99
C LYS A 13 -20.18 40.90 25.78
N ARG A 14 -21.40 41.28 25.47
CA ARG A 14 -22.14 40.76 24.30
C ARG A 14 -21.43 41.07 22.97
N GLN A 15 -20.94 42.29 22.78
CA GLN A 15 -20.15 42.71 21.60
C GLN A 15 -18.90 41.84 21.44
N PHE A 16 -18.18 41.59 22.52
CA PHE A 16 -17.02 40.72 22.53
C PHE A 16 -17.35 39.27 22.16
N LEU A 17 -18.41 38.69 22.75
CA LEU A 17 -18.86 37.35 22.46
C LEU A 17 -19.32 37.19 21.01
N ASN A 18 -20.03 38.19 20.44
CA ASN A 18 -20.41 38.21 19.05
C ASN A 18 -19.18 38.27 18.12
N ARG A 19 -18.18 39.08 18.45
CA ARG A 19 -16.93 39.13 17.72
C ARG A 19 -16.18 37.81 17.76
N LEU A 20 -16.03 37.20 18.95
CA LEU A 20 -15.39 35.90 19.13
C LEU A 20 -16.09 34.82 18.29
N SER A 21 -17.42 34.78 18.35
CA SER A 21 -18.23 33.86 17.55
C SER A 21 -18.03 34.08 16.04
N GLY A 22 -17.97 35.34 15.59
CA GLY A 22 -17.70 35.71 14.20
C GLY A 22 -16.29 35.29 13.73
N GLU A 23 -15.28 35.47 14.57
CA GLU A 23 -13.91 35.01 14.27
C GLU A 23 -13.83 33.47 14.17
N ILE A 24 -14.51 32.75 15.06
CA ILE A 24 -14.56 31.27 14.99
C ILE A 24 -15.28 30.83 13.71
N THR A 25 -16.39 31.48 13.35
CA THR A 25 -17.12 31.14 12.10
C THR A 25 -16.26 31.37 10.85
N ARG A 26 -15.48 32.44 10.83
CA ARG A 26 -14.63 32.82 9.69
C ARG A 26 -13.38 31.94 9.61
N ARG A 27 -12.63 31.81 10.71
CA ARG A 27 -11.30 31.17 10.75
C ARG A 27 -11.34 29.71 11.20
N GLY A 28 -12.33 29.34 11.99
CA GLY A 28 -12.45 28.03 12.65
C GLY A 28 -11.80 28.02 14.04
N ILE A 29 -12.27 27.07 14.87
CA ILE A 29 -11.83 26.96 16.26
C ILE A 29 -10.33 26.66 16.38
N ILE A 30 -9.76 25.83 15.50
CA ILE A 30 -8.34 25.45 15.51
C ILE A 30 -7.44 26.67 15.34
N ASP A 31 -7.73 27.51 14.34
CA ASP A 31 -6.94 28.71 14.08
C ASP A 31 -7.09 29.74 15.21
N VAL A 32 -8.30 29.89 15.74
CA VAL A 32 -8.58 30.83 16.84
C VAL A 32 -7.90 30.39 18.15
N LEU A 33 -7.82 29.08 18.44
CA LEU A 33 -7.07 28.59 19.58
C LEU A 33 -5.56 28.81 19.40
N ARG A 34 -5.02 28.50 18.22
CA ARG A 34 -3.57 28.61 17.96
C ARG A 34 -3.07 30.05 17.86
N ASN A 35 -3.82 30.93 17.21
CA ASN A 35 -3.36 32.27 16.84
C ASN A 35 -4.09 33.39 17.62
N GLY A 36 -5.02 33.03 18.52
CA GLY A 36 -5.80 34.01 19.25
C GLY A 36 -6.69 34.89 18.34
N ILE A 37 -7.17 35.99 18.89
CA ILE A 37 -7.94 37.00 18.17
C ILE A 37 -7.42 38.42 18.44
N LYS A 38 -7.43 39.26 17.41
CA LYS A 38 -7.12 40.68 17.52
C LYS A 38 -8.41 41.43 17.83
N ALA A 39 -8.47 42.07 19.00
CA ALA A 39 -9.61 42.88 19.42
C ALA A 39 -9.06 44.22 19.96
N TYR A 40 -8.86 45.19 19.03
CA TYR A 40 -8.30 46.50 19.43
C TYR A 40 -9.00 47.06 20.68
N PRO A 41 -8.26 47.53 21.68
CA PRO A 41 -6.83 47.71 21.72
C PRO A 41 -6.01 46.54 22.33
N ALA A 42 -6.51 45.31 22.23
CA ALA A 42 -5.84 44.13 22.83
C ALA A 42 -5.76 42.96 21.84
N ASP A 43 -4.67 42.22 21.90
CA ASP A 43 -4.54 40.89 21.31
C ASP A 43 -4.84 39.86 22.43
N LEU A 44 -5.68 38.86 22.10
CA LEU A 44 -6.14 37.88 23.07
C LEU A 44 -5.62 36.50 22.70
N ILE A 45 -4.82 35.92 23.56
CA ILE A 45 -4.41 34.52 23.52
C ILE A 45 -5.53 33.70 24.15
N LEU A 46 -6.08 32.74 23.43
CA LEU A 46 -7.20 31.93 23.89
C LEU A 46 -6.81 30.54 24.35
N PHE A 47 -5.56 30.15 24.10
CA PHE A 47 -5.03 28.85 24.47
C PHE A 47 -3.51 28.96 24.63
N TYR A 48 -2.97 28.44 25.72
CA TYR A 48 -1.54 28.33 25.96
C TYR A 48 -1.03 26.94 25.62
N PHE A 49 0.03 26.87 24.83
CA PHE A 49 0.62 25.63 24.32
C PHE A 49 1.32 24.81 25.42
N THR A 50 1.53 23.53 25.15
CA THR A 50 2.30 22.62 25.99
C THR A 50 3.71 23.15 26.18
N PRO A 51 4.21 23.31 27.46
CA PRO A 51 5.53 23.83 27.70
C PRO A 51 6.62 22.83 27.29
N THR A 52 7.78 23.36 26.88
CA THR A 52 9.02 22.59 26.84
C THR A 52 9.52 22.34 28.29
N GLU A 53 10.33 21.29 28.51
CA GLU A 53 10.66 20.75 29.83
C GLU A 53 11.26 21.78 30.78
N ASN A 54 12.01 22.77 30.28
CA ASN A 54 12.75 23.76 31.10
C ASN A 54 12.12 25.14 31.14
N ASN A 55 10.87 25.34 30.70
CA ASN A 55 10.21 26.63 30.65
C ASN A 55 9.10 26.76 31.70
N GLU A 56 9.49 27.13 32.93
CA GLU A 56 8.55 27.32 34.06
C GLU A 56 7.49 28.40 33.80
N GLN A 57 7.81 29.45 33.01
CA GLN A 57 6.83 30.48 32.68
C GLN A 57 5.76 29.91 31.73
N ALA A 58 6.16 29.16 30.72
CA ALA A 58 5.24 28.47 29.81
C ALA A 58 4.36 27.44 30.56
N LYS A 59 4.94 26.70 31.52
CA LYS A 59 4.21 25.79 32.40
C LYS A 59 3.12 26.48 33.20
N ARG A 60 3.46 27.60 33.88
CA ARG A 60 2.49 28.41 34.61
C ARG A 60 1.39 28.98 33.71
N LEU A 61 1.68 29.31 32.47
CA LEU A 61 0.68 29.76 31.51
C LEU A 61 -0.20 28.61 31.05
N PHE A 62 0.39 27.46 30.76
CA PHE A 62 -0.34 26.24 30.36
C PHE A 62 -1.32 25.80 31.45
N ASP A 63 -0.92 25.87 32.70
CA ASP A 63 -1.76 25.53 33.86
C ASP A 63 -3.01 26.41 33.99
N LYS A 64 -2.98 27.62 33.42
CA LYS A 64 -4.15 28.53 33.38
C LYS A 64 -5.22 28.11 32.40
N ASN A 65 -4.91 27.17 31.46
CA ASN A 65 -5.96 26.64 30.59
C ASN A 65 -6.99 25.84 31.40
N ILE A 66 -8.26 26.17 31.20
CA ILE A 66 -9.39 25.50 31.85
C ILE A 66 -9.96 24.48 30.89
N PHE A 67 -9.80 23.21 31.22
CA PHE A 67 -10.48 22.12 30.54
C PHE A 67 -11.72 21.74 31.33
N SER A 68 -12.87 21.70 30.67
CA SER A 68 -14.11 21.33 31.32
C SER A 68 -14.97 20.45 30.44
N VAL A 69 -15.82 19.63 31.05
CA VAL A 69 -16.80 18.79 30.39
C VAL A 69 -18.19 19.11 30.91
N THR A 70 -19.14 19.24 29.99
CA THR A 70 -20.55 19.41 30.30
C THR A 70 -21.32 18.17 29.83
N ARG A 71 -22.06 17.57 30.72
CA ARG A 71 -22.98 16.46 30.43
C ARG A 71 -24.35 17.00 30.08
N GLN A 72 -25.06 16.32 29.17
CA GLN A 72 -26.43 16.66 28.74
C GLN A 72 -26.55 18.15 28.34
N LEU A 73 -25.61 18.59 27.49
CA LEU A 73 -25.56 19.97 27.02
C LEU A 73 -26.75 20.26 26.09
N ARG A 74 -27.64 21.15 26.53
CA ARG A 74 -28.69 21.70 25.67
C ARG A 74 -28.09 22.72 24.72
N TYR A 75 -28.18 22.51 23.42
CA TYR A 75 -27.48 23.32 22.40
C TYR A 75 -28.42 24.05 21.44
N ALA A 76 -29.68 23.61 21.33
CA ALA A 76 -30.65 24.18 20.41
C ALA A 76 -31.15 25.54 20.89
N ILE A 77 -31.29 26.47 19.93
CA ILE A 77 -31.82 27.82 20.18
C ILE A 77 -33.35 27.80 20.36
N ASP A 78 -34.02 26.86 19.68
CA ASP A 78 -35.40 26.60 19.87
C ASP A 78 -35.64 25.98 21.25
N ALA A 79 -36.87 26.06 21.78
CA ALA A 79 -37.18 25.49 23.08
C ALA A 79 -37.18 23.93 23.10
N SER A 80 -36.59 23.28 22.10
CA SER A 80 -36.45 21.84 22.05
C SER A 80 -35.57 21.36 23.20
N LYS A 81 -35.92 20.20 23.81
CA LYS A 81 -35.13 19.60 24.90
C LYS A 81 -33.94 18.77 24.39
N LEU A 82 -33.48 19.01 23.11
CA LEU A 82 -32.39 18.27 22.55
C LEU A 82 -31.08 18.52 23.34
N ALA A 83 -30.49 17.47 23.83
CA ALA A 83 -29.26 17.51 24.58
C ALA A 83 -28.21 16.59 23.96
N LEU A 84 -26.95 16.99 24.01
CA LEU A 84 -25.78 16.21 23.65
C LEU A 84 -25.24 15.53 24.90
N ASP A 85 -24.81 14.28 24.83
CA ASP A 85 -24.38 13.52 25.99
C ASP A 85 -23.17 14.18 26.68
N LEU A 86 -22.10 14.51 25.94
CA LEU A 86 -20.93 15.20 26.47
C LEU A 86 -20.39 16.25 25.48
N CYS A 87 -19.97 17.40 26.03
CA CYS A 87 -19.20 18.38 25.28
C CYS A 87 -17.99 18.81 26.10
N LEU A 88 -16.80 18.75 25.46
CA LEU A 88 -15.55 19.23 26.04
C LEU A 88 -15.29 20.67 25.62
N PHE A 89 -14.83 21.47 26.59
CA PHE A 89 -14.51 22.86 26.41
C PHE A 89 -13.06 23.16 26.80
N ILE A 90 -12.41 24.04 26.08
CA ILE A 90 -11.14 24.65 26.46
C ILE A 90 -11.35 26.16 26.61
N ASN A 91 -11.09 26.68 27.82
CA ASN A 91 -11.29 28.10 28.15
C ASN A 91 -12.70 28.60 27.78
N GLY A 92 -13.72 27.76 27.98
CA GLY A 92 -15.12 28.05 27.65
C GLY A 92 -15.52 27.90 26.18
N LEU A 93 -14.61 27.48 25.31
CA LEU A 93 -14.89 27.24 23.89
C LEU A 93 -15.13 25.73 23.63
N PRO A 94 -16.25 25.35 22.99
CA PRO A 94 -16.52 23.95 22.70
C PRO A 94 -15.52 23.42 21.65
N VAL A 95 -14.88 22.29 21.95
CA VAL A 95 -13.86 21.72 21.08
C VAL A 95 -14.23 20.32 20.59
N ILE A 96 -14.90 19.51 21.41
CA ILE A 96 -15.25 18.12 21.11
C ILE A 96 -16.68 17.84 21.57
N THR A 97 -17.44 17.13 20.75
CA THR A 97 -18.77 16.59 21.11
C THR A 97 -18.73 15.08 21.13
N ILE A 98 -19.43 14.43 22.02
CA ILE A 98 -19.49 12.98 22.18
C ILE A 98 -20.93 12.53 22.39
N GLU A 99 -21.39 11.55 21.61
CA GLU A 99 -22.59 10.75 21.83
C GLU A 99 -22.18 9.39 22.37
N LEU A 100 -22.78 8.97 23.48
CA LEU A 100 -22.47 7.72 24.17
C LEU A 100 -23.57 6.70 23.99
N LYS A 101 -23.19 5.46 23.78
CA LYS A 101 -24.09 4.30 23.78
C LYS A 101 -23.56 3.20 24.67
N ASN A 102 -24.41 2.25 25.01
CA ASN A 102 -24.08 1.17 25.90
C ASN A 102 -24.73 -0.13 25.42
N HIS A 103 -23.92 -1.17 25.24
CA HIS A 103 -24.38 -2.49 24.81
C HIS A 103 -25.41 -3.12 25.76
N PHE A 104 -25.38 -2.81 27.06
CA PHE A 104 -26.39 -3.27 28.01
C PHE A 104 -27.81 -2.77 27.67
N THR A 105 -27.93 -1.67 26.92
CA THR A 105 -29.22 -1.16 26.43
C THR A 105 -29.49 -1.58 24.99
N GLY A 106 -28.66 -2.47 24.41
CA GLY A 106 -28.79 -2.90 23.03
C GLY A 106 -28.40 -1.83 22.00
N GLN A 107 -27.69 -0.78 22.41
CA GLN A 107 -27.24 0.32 21.54
C GLN A 107 -25.72 0.31 21.35
N THR A 108 -25.29 0.67 20.14
CA THR A 108 -23.89 0.64 19.71
C THR A 108 -23.43 1.99 19.16
N THR A 109 -22.16 2.11 18.80
CA THR A 109 -21.64 3.28 18.05
C THR A 109 -22.42 3.56 16.78
N ALA A 110 -23.00 2.56 16.12
CA ALA A 110 -23.84 2.76 14.95
C ALA A 110 -25.07 3.62 15.27
N ASP A 111 -25.71 3.40 16.43
CA ASP A 111 -26.82 4.23 16.88
C ASP A 111 -26.39 5.66 17.20
N ALA A 112 -25.21 5.85 17.79
CA ALA A 112 -24.65 7.18 18.02
C ALA A 112 -24.36 7.92 16.70
N VAL A 113 -23.82 7.20 15.70
CA VAL A 113 -23.61 7.73 14.34
C VAL A 113 -24.93 8.13 13.69
N GLU A 114 -25.96 7.28 13.76
CA GLU A 114 -27.27 7.59 13.23
C GLU A 114 -27.90 8.80 13.94
N GLN A 115 -27.70 8.92 15.24
CA GLN A 115 -28.15 10.10 16.01
C GLN A 115 -27.48 11.38 15.50
N TYR A 116 -26.15 11.37 15.22
CA TYR A 116 -25.48 12.51 14.58
C TYR A 116 -25.99 12.80 13.17
N LYS A 117 -26.34 11.77 12.39
CA LYS A 117 -26.85 11.94 11.02
C LYS A 117 -28.27 12.45 10.95
N LYS A 118 -29.14 12.06 11.91
CA LYS A 118 -30.60 12.35 11.91
C LYS A 118 -30.96 13.50 12.82
N ASP A 119 -30.46 13.51 14.07
CA ASP A 119 -30.96 14.35 15.15
C ASP A 119 -30.09 15.58 15.41
N ARG A 120 -28.84 15.59 14.94
CA ARG A 120 -27.88 16.70 15.12
C ARG A 120 -27.86 17.57 13.87
N ASN A 121 -28.67 18.64 13.87
CA ASN A 121 -28.74 19.52 12.72
C ASN A 121 -27.41 20.28 12.48
N PRO A 122 -26.73 20.13 11.32
CA PRO A 122 -25.47 20.84 11.02
C PRO A 122 -25.62 22.37 10.95
N ARG A 123 -26.83 22.91 10.92
CA ARG A 123 -27.11 24.36 10.95
C ARG A 123 -27.07 24.96 12.37
N GLU A 124 -27.18 24.12 13.40
CA GLU A 124 -26.99 24.55 14.78
C GLU A 124 -25.56 25.03 14.99
N LEU A 125 -25.40 26.10 15.79
CA LEU A 125 -24.11 26.74 15.97
C LEU A 125 -23.03 25.77 16.45
N LEU A 126 -23.36 24.85 17.38
CA LEU A 126 -22.44 23.86 17.91
C LEU A 126 -21.92 22.89 16.84
N PHE A 127 -22.79 22.48 15.91
CA PHE A 127 -22.51 21.50 14.88
C PHE A 127 -22.09 22.11 13.53
N SER A 128 -22.09 23.44 13.42
CA SER A 128 -21.63 24.11 12.21
C SER A 128 -20.14 23.83 11.96
N PHE A 129 -19.80 23.63 10.69
CA PHE A 129 -18.44 23.25 10.28
C PHE A 129 -17.36 24.19 10.82
N LYS A 130 -16.28 23.65 11.38
CA LYS A 130 -15.16 24.31 12.09
C LYS A 130 -15.50 24.90 13.47
N ARG A 131 -16.70 24.70 14.00
CA ARG A 131 -17.05 25.16 15.35
C ARG A 131 -16.48 24.27 16.43
N CYS A 132 -16.52 22.97 16.23
CA CYS A 132 -15.80 21.95 16.99
C CYS A 132 -14.69 21.35 16.13
N ILE A 133 -13.71 20.73 16.80
CA ILE A 133 -12.58 20.06 16.14
C ILE A 133 -13.02 18.70 15.64
N VAL A 134 -13.77 17.94 16.46
CA VAL A 134 -14.19 16.57 16.18
C VAL A 134 -15.48 16.21 16.92
N HIS A 135 -16.26 15.28 16.34
CA HIS A 135 -17.45 14.69 16.89
C HIS A 135 -17.23 13.19 17.06
N PHE A 136 -17.34 12.65 18.28
CA PHE A 136 -17.16 11.24 18.58
C PHE A 136 -18.47 10.53 18.82
N ALA A 137 -18.61 9.34 18.25
CA ALA A 137 -19.60 8.34 18.57
C ALA A 137 -18.90 7.21 19.33
N VAL A 138 -19.35 6.87 20.54
CA VAL A 138 -18.62 6.00 21.46
C VAL A 138 -19.56 5.03 22.13
N ASP A 139 -19.17 3.77 22.20
CA ASP A 139 -19.74 2.78 23.10
C ASP A 139 -18.64 2.17 23.99
N ASP A 140 -18.94 1.11 24.71
CA ASP A 140 -17.99 0.44 25.60
C ASP A 140 -16.92 -0.38 24.83
N GLN A 141 -17.09 -0.64 23.52
CA GLN A 141 -16.21 -1.47 22.69
C GLN A 141 -15.48 -0.67 21.60
N THR A 142 -16.13 0.32 20.97
CA THR A 142 -15.61 1.01 19.78
C THR A 142 -15.78 2.52 19.85
N VAL A 143 -14.93 3.22 19.09
CA VAL A 143 -14.95 4.67 18.91
C VAL A 143 -14.98 4.99 17.43
N GLN A 144 -15.87 5.87 17.01
CA GLN A 144 -15.87 6.47 15.68
C GLN A 144 -15.85 7.99 15.78
N PHE A 145 -15.29 8.67 14.78
CA PHE A 145 -15.23 10.12 14.74
C PHE A 145 -15.59 10.71 13.38
N CYS A 146 -16.07 11.96 13.42
CA CYS A 146 -16.36 12.77 12.25
C CYS A 146 -15.87 14.20 12.48
N THR A 147 -15.30 14.86 11.46
CA THR A 147 -14.84 16.25 11.55
C THR A 147 -15.77 17.25 10.87
N LYS A 148 -16.77 16.76 10.14
CA LYS A 148 -17.78 17.57 9.44
C LYS A 148 -19.10 16.85 9.36
N LEU A 149 -20.09 17.36 10.09
CA LEU A 149 -21.45 16.87 9.98
C LEU A 149 -22.15 17.42 8.73
N CYS A 150 -22.80 16.53 7.98
CA CYS A 150 -23.53 16.80 6.73
C CYS A 150 -24.89 16.09 6.70
N GLY A 151 -25.54 15.88 7.85
CA GLY A 151 -26.75 15.07 7.97
C GLY A 151 -26.44 13.62 7.56
N LYS A 152 -27.29 13.02 6.74
CA LYS A 152 -27.13 11.63 6.26
C LYS A 152 -25.80 11.38 5.53
N ALA A 153 -25.18 12.40 4.94
CA ALA A 153 -23.90 12.33 4.25
C ALA A 153 -22.68 12.49 5.18
N SER A 154 -22.87 12.54 6.50
CA SER A 154 -21.78 12.57 7.47
C SER A 154 -21.01 11.27 7.42
N TRP A 155 -19.67 11.37 7.32
CA TRP A 155 -18.78 10.22 7.22
C TRP A 155 -18.00 10.04 8.52
N PHE A 156 -18.28 8.96 9.22
CA PHE A 156 -17.60 8.58 10.45
C PHE A 156 -16.51 7.55 10.14
N LEU A 157 -15.40 7.68 10.83
CA LEU A 157 -14.22 6.84 10.70
C LEU A 157 -13.87 6.20 12.05
N PRO A 158 -13.41 4.96 12.10
CA PRO A 158 -12.97 4.33 13.32
C PRO A 158 -11.76 5.07 13.94
N PHE A 159 -11.73 5.04 15.27
CA PHE A 159 -10.61 5.54 16.09
C PHE A 159 -10.19 4.49 17.11
N ASN A 160 -9.94 3.27 16.67
CA ASN A 160 -9.66 2.12 17.50
C ASN A 160 -8.18 1.74 17.45
N LYS A 161 -7.72 1.05 18.53
CA LYS A 161 -6.31 0.60 18.64
C LYS A 161 -5.97 -0.52 17.65
N GLY A 162 -6.97 -1.32 17.26
CA GLY A 162 -6.78 -2.60 16.61
C GLY A 162 -6.65 -3.74 17.62
N TYR A 163 -7.08 -4.94 17.22
CA TYR A 163 -7.00 -6.16 18.03
C TYR A 163 -6.75 -7.37 17.16
N HIS A 164 -5.75 -8.21 17.49
CA HIS A 164 -5.32 -9.34 16.67
C HIS A 164 -5.06 -8.98 15.20
N ASP A 165 -4.35 -7.87 14.99
CA ASP A 165 -4.04 -7.29 13.66
C ASP A 165 -5.29 -6.89 12.84
N GLY A 166 -6.46 -6.86 13.45
CA GLY A 166 -7.76 -6.48 12.89
C GLY A 166 -8.37 -5.25 13.55
N ALA A 167 -9.63 -4.97 13.19
CA ALA A 167 -10.41 -3.87 13.76
C ALA A 167 -10.76 -4.10 15.25
N GLY A 168 -11.25 -3.02 15.89
CA GLY A 168 -11.73 -3.05 17.27
C GLY A 168 -10.68 -2.62 18.28
N ASN A 169 -10.92 -2.92 19.55
CA ASN A 169 -10.04 -2.62 20.66
C ASN A 169 -9.75 -3.88 21.47
N PRO A 170 -8.54 -4.03 22.07
CA PRO A 170 -8.25 -5.16 22.93
C PRO A 170 -9.15 -5.16 24.16
N PRO A 171 -9.50 -6.34 24.70
CA PRO A 171 -10.17 -6.47 25.98
C PRO A 171 -9.43 -5.70 27.08
N ASN A 172 -10.18 -5.02 27.94
CA ASN A 172 -9.61 -4.27 29.06
C ASN A 172 -10.10 -4.86 30.39
N PRO A 173 -9.26 -5.61 31.11
CA PRO A 173 -9.63 -6.22 32.39
C PRO A 173 -10.01 -5.19 33.50
N GLU A 174 -9.50 -3.96 33.39
CA GLU A 174 -9.67 -2.91 34.41
C GLU A 174 -10.76 -1.88 34.06
N GLY A 175 -11.49 -2.09 32.95
CA GLY A 175 -12.50 -1.13 32.50
C GLY A 175 -13.14 -1.51 31.19
N ILE A 176 -13.62 -0.51 30.45
CA ILE A 176 -14.18 -0.72 29.13
C ILE A 176 -13.11 -0.56 28.05
N MET A 177 -13.30 -1.19 26.89
CA MET A 177 -12.29 -1.25 25.83
C MET A 177 -11.97 0.14 25.24
N THR A 178 -12.88 1.11 25.41
CA THR A 178 -12.77 2.47 24.88
C THR A 178 -12.26 3.50 25.89
N ASP A 179 -11.89 3.10 27.10
CA ASP A 179 -11.46 4.04 28.15
C ASP A 179 -10.17 4.81 27.83
N TYR A 180 -9.35 4.28 26.90
CA TYR A 180 -8.17 5.00 26.39
C TYR A 180 -8.54 6.38 25.81
N LEU A 181 -9.76 6.56 25.31
CA LEU A 181 -10.19 7.85 24.76
C LEU A 181 -10.07 8.96 25.80
N TRP A 182 -10.56 8.75 27.05
CA TRP A 182 -10.47 9.76 28.10
C TRP A 182 -9.28 9.58 29.05
N LYS A 183 -8.81 8.35 29.27
CA LYS A 183 -7.64 8.11 30.12
C LYS A 183 -6.32 8.51 29.48
N ASP A 184 -6.26 8.52 28.13
CA ASP A 184 -5.05 8.86 27.38
C ASP A 184 -5.28 10.02 26.39
N ILE A 185 -6.10 9.84 25.36
CA ILE A 185 -6.22 10.77 24.23
C ILE A 185 -6.77 12.14 24.63
N LEU A 186 -7.81 12.19 25.46
CA LEU A 186 -8.46 13.43 25.88
C LEU A 186 -7.91 14.00 27.20
N THR A 187 -6.76 13.51 27.66
CA THR A 187 -6.05 14.14 28.77
C THR A 187 -5.60 15.55 28.40
N LYS A 188 -5.49 16.44 29.41
CA LYS A 188 -5.13 17.84 29.21
C LYS A 188 -3.88 18.00 28.32
N THR A 189 -2.81 17.26 28.63
CA THR A 189 -1.54 17.36 27.91
C THR A 189 -1.63 16.79 26.50
N LYS A 190 -2.23 15.58 26.33
CA LYS A 190 -2.27 14.91 25.02
C LYS A 190 -3.22 15.62 24.07
N LEU A 191 -4.41 16.02 24.54
CA LEU A 191 -5.34 16.80 23.72
C LEU A 191 -4.71 18.13 23.28
N SER A 192 -3.96 18.81 24.16
CA SER A 192 -3.23 20.03 23.79
C SER A 192 -2.23 19.76 22.67
N ARG A 193 -1.40 18.72 22.79
CA ARG A 193 -0.45 18.33 21.73
C ARG A 193 -1.15 17.96 20.41
N ILE A 194 -2.31 17.32 20.48
CA ILE A 194 -3.11 17.01 19.27
C ILE A 194 -3.58 18.31 18.62
N ILE A 195 -4.07 19.27 19.41
CA ILE A 195 -4.50 20.58 18.90
C ILE A 195 -3.33 21.37 18.32
N GLU A 196 -2.17 21.31 18.95
CA GLU A 196 -0.96 22.00 18.50
C GLU A 196 -0.40 21.43 17.20
N ASN A 197 -0.25 20.11 17.12
CA ASN A 197 0.61 19.46 16.12
C ASN A 197 -0.12 18.62 15.06
N TYR A 198 -1.33 18.12 15.33
CA TYR A 198 -1.98 17.14 14.46
C TYR A 198 -3.20 17.68 13.72
N VAL A 199 -4.12 18.37 14.40
CA VAL A 199 -5.35 18.83 13.74
C VAL A 199 -5.06 19.93 12.71
N GLN A 200 -5.72 19.88 11.55
CA GLN A 200 -5.46 20.83 10.46
C GLN A 200 -6.76 21.22 9.75
N VAL A 201 -6.77 22.41 9.16
CA VAL A 201 -7.75 22.85 8.19
C VAL A 201 -7.06 22.94 6.84
N VAL A 202 -7.39 22.03 5.96
CA VAL A 202 -6.80 21.91 4.62
C VAL A 202 -7.73 22.56 3.61
N VAL A 203 -7.18 23.41 2.77
CA VAL A 203 -7.90 24.07 1.67
C VAL A 203 -7.39 23.50 0.35
N GLU A 204 -8.25 22.77 -0.34
CA GLU A 204 -8.00 22.28 -1.69
C GLU A 204 -8.70 23.21 -2.69
N GLU A 205 -7.97 23.80 -3.60
CA GLU A 205 -8.51 24.61 -4.67
C GLU A 205 -8.55 23.81 -5.96
N ASN A 206 -9.73 23.69 -6.56
CA ASN A 206 -9.85 23.11 -7.90
C ASN A 206 -9.22 24.09 -8.91
N PRO A 207 -8.16 23.69 -9.65
CA PRO A 207 -7.40 24.60 -10.50
C PRO A 207 -8.24 25.29 -11.59
N GLU A 208 -9.33 24.64 -12.03
CA GLU A 208 -10.14 25.13 -13.15
C GLU A 208 -11.34 25.95 -12.69
N THR A 209 -12.08 25.42 -11.71
CA THR A 209 -13.29 26.09 -11.21
C THR A 209 -12.97 27.15 -10.16
N ARG A 210 -11.73 27.22 -9.68
CA ARG A 210 -11.29 28.03 -8.52
C ARG A 210 -12.16 27.82 -7.26
N LYS A 211 -13.00 26.79 -7.27
CA LYS A 211 -13.79 26.43 -6.10
C LYS A 211 -12.88 25.84 -5.02
N LYS A 212 -12.98 26.40 -3.83
CA LYS A 212 -12.24 25.93 -2.65
C LYS A 212 -13.05 24.90 -1.91
N SER A 213 -12.50 23.72 -1.72
CA SER A 213 -12.99 22.69 -0.79
C SER A 213 -12.19 22.77 0.50
N VAL A 214 -12.88 22.80 1.62
CA VAL A 214 -12.23 22.91 2.94
C VAL A 214 -12.53 21.65 3.72
N LYS A 215 -11.46 20.99 4.20
CA LYS A 215 -11.51 19.80 5.03
C LYS A 215 -10.88 20.10 6.38
N GLN A 216 -11.44 19.53 7.45
CA GLN A 216 -10.83 19.53 8.79
C GLN A 216 -10.31 18.12 9.07
N ILE A 217 -9.05 17.99 9.49
CA ILE A 217 -8.37 16.72 9.71
C ILE A 217 -8.19 16.53 11.23
N TRP A 218 -8.56 15.34 11.69
CA TRP A 218 -8.20 14.74 12.96
C TRP A 218 -7.33 13.51 12.68
N PRO A 219 -6.24 13.25 13.42
CA PRO A 219 -5.39 12.08 13.16
C PRO A 219 -6.18 10.79 13.43
N ARG A 220 -5.95 9.76 12.64
CA ARG A 220 -6.43 8.40 12.93
C ARG A 220 -5.60 7.80 14.05
N TYR A 221 -6.13 6.83 14.78
CA TYR A 221 -5.43 6.26 15.93
C TYR A 221 -4.02 5.75 15.54
N HIS A 222 -3.91 4.90 14.53
CA HIS A 222 -2.62 4.36 14.09
C HIS A 222 -1.61 5.41 13.63
N GLN A 223 -2.08 6.55 13.07
CA GLN A 223 -1.20 7.65 12.67
C GLN A 223 -0.64 8.39 13.88
N LEU A 224 -1.50 8.66 14.87
CA LEU A 224 -1.13 9.29 16.13
C LEU A 224 -0.14 8.41 16.89
N ASP A 225 -0.47 7.13 17.09
CA ASP A 225 0.33 6.14 17.79
C ASP A 225 1.72 5.95 17.16
N CYS A 226 1.76 5.84 15.82
CA CYS A 226 3.01 5.72 15.06
C CYS A 226 3.93 6.92 15.30
N VAL A 227 3.43 8.14 15.11
CA VAL A 227 4.25 9.33 15.22
C VAL A 227 4.70 9.53 16.68
N GLU A 228 3.83 9.32 17.67
CA GLU A 228 4.19 9.43 19.08
C GLU A 228 5.25 8.41 19.51
N LYS A 229 5.13 7.14 19.09
CA LYS A 229 6.13 6.11 19.38
C LYS A 229 7.49 6.43 18.76
N LEU A 230 7.51 6.89 17.50
CA LEU A 230 8.75 7.28 16.84
C LEU A 230 9.42 8.46 17.54
N LEU A 231 8.67 9.50 17.90
CA LEU A 231 9.20 10.66 18.62
C LEU A 231 9.70 10.29 20.03
N ALA A 232 9.01 9.39 20.72
CA ALA A 232 9.43 8.91 22.04
C ALA A 232 10.73 8.12 21.97
N ASP A 233 10.87 7.23 20.98
CA ASP A 233 12.07 6.43 20.78
C ASP A 233 13.28 7.31 20.39
N VAL A 234 13.09 8.30 19.51
CA VAL A 234 14.15 9.27 19.16
C VAL A 234 14.58 10.10 20.38
N ARG A 235 13.66 10.53 21.25
CA ARG A 235 14.00 11.22 22.50
C ARG A 235 14.82 10.34 23.43
N GLN A 236 14.45 9.07 23.54
CA GLN A 236 15.09 8.14 24.48
C GLN A 236 16.49 7.71 24.01
N TYR A 237 16.67 7.43 22.72
CA TYR A 237 17.89 6.80 22.20
C TYR A 237 18.74 7.71 21.31
N GLY A 238 18.27 8.92 21.01
CA GLY A 238 18.99 9.86 20.15
C GLY A 238 18.88 9.54 18.66
N VAL A 239 19.75 10.20 17.88
CA VAL A 239 19.83 10.05 16.42
C VAL A 239 20.72 8.84 16.05
N GLY A 240 20.48 8.23 14.88
CA GLY A 240 21.29 7.13 14.34
C GLY A 240 20.53 5.81 14.16
N LYS A 241 19.31 5.68 14.71
CA LYS A 241 18.46 4.51 14.55
C LYS A 241 17.73 4.48 13.19
N ARG A 242 17.30 3.27 12.82
CA ARG A 242 16.53 2.97 11.62
C ARG A 242 15.18 2.41 12.01
N TYR A 243 14.12 2.88 11.35
CA TYR A 243 12.74 2.50 11.66
C TYR A 243 12.02 2.09 10.38
N LEU A 244 11.44 0.90 10.38
CA LEU A 244 10.53 0.44 9.34
C LEU A 244 9.08 0.64 9.80
N ILE A 245 8.29 1.32 8.98
CA ILE A 245 6.87 1.56 9.22
C ILE A 245 6.07 0.87 8.11
N GLN A 246 5.47 -0.28 8.44
CA GLN A 246 4.61 -1.03 7.52
C GLN A 246 3.17 -0.56 7.67
N HIS A 247 2.75 0.36 6.82
CA HIS A 247 1.36 0.84 6.77
C HIS A 247 0.75 0.54 5.41
N SER A 248 -0.45 -0.05 5.40
CA SER A 248 -1.16 -0.47 4.18
C SER A 248 -1.29 0.66 3.15
N ALA A 249 -1.43 0.31 1.88
CA ALA A 249 -1.72 1.28 0.83
C ALA A 249 -3.07 1.96 1.12
N GLY A 250 -3.11 3.31 1.09
CA GLY A 250 -4.34 4.04 1.39
C GLY A 250 -4.54 4.45 2.85
N SER A 251 -3.69 3.98 3.77
CA SER A 251 -3.76 4.31 5.21
C SER A 251 -3.50 5.77 5.58
N GLY A 252 -3.09 6.61 4.61
CA GLY A 252 -2.78 8.02 4.86
C GLY A 252 -1.34 8.27 5.31
N LYS A 253 -0.38 7.48 4.85
CA LYS A 253 1.07 7.62 5.12
C LYS A 253 1.58 9.06 4.97
N SER A 254 1.15 9.78 3.94
CA SER A 254 1.57 11.16 3.67
C SER A 254 1.30 12.11 4.83
N ASN A 255 0.17 11.93 5.55
CA ASN A 255 -0.12 12.73 6.74
C ASN A 255 0.82 12.36 7.89
N SER A 256 1.06 11.06 8.14
CA SER A 256 2.01 10.60 9.17
C SER A 256 3.42 11.14 8.90
N ILE A 257 3.88 11.11 7.64
CA ILE A 257 5.15 11.68 7.19
C ILE A 257 5.21 13.19 7.48
N ALA A 258 4.15 13.93 7.15
CA ALA A 258 4.11 15.37 7.38
C ALA A 258 4.13 15.72 8.87
N TRP A 259 3.33 15.04 9.70
CA TRP A 259 3.35 15.24 11.15
C TRP A 259 4.68 14.87 11.78
N LEU A 260 5.28 13.75 11.35
CA LEU A 260 6.60 13.32 11.82
C LEU A 260 7.66 14.35 11.46
N ALA A 261 7.72 14.80 10.19
CA ALA A 261 8.70 15.77 9.71
C ALA A 261 8.65 17.09 10.51
N HIS A 262 7.45 17.61 10.77
CA HIS A 262 7.29 18.86 11.53
C HIS A 262 7.63 18.71 13.01
N GLN A 263 7.35 17.56 13.63
CA GLN A 263 7.59 17.36 15.06
C GLN A 263 9.04 16.96 15.36
N LEU A 264 9.70 16.22 14.45
CA LEU A 264 11.13 15.91 14.57
C LEU A 264 12.00 17.18 14.67
N ILE A 265 11.69 18.21 13.88
CA ILE A 265 12.37 19.50 13.93
C ILE A 265 12.21 20.22 15.28
N GLY A 266 11.09 19.97 15.95
CA GLY A 266 10.81 20.55 17.26
C GLY A 266 11.34 19.75 18.44
N LEU A 267 12.05 18.63 18.19
CA LEU A 267 12.64 17.84 19.28
C LEU A 267 13.86 18.55 19.86
N GLU A 268 13.85 18.76 21.14
CA GLU A 268 14.94 19.35 21.91
C GLU A 268 15.36 18.45 23.07
N GLN A 269 16.65 18.43 23.35
CA GLN A 269 17.24 17.80 24.50
C GLN A 269 18.19 18.84 25.16
N ASP A 270 18.01 19.11 26.46
CA ASP A 270 18.77 20.11 27.20
C ASP A 270 18.79 21.51 26.54
N GLY A 271 17.68 21.89 25.90
CA GLY A 271 17.52 23.18 25.20
C GLY A 271 18.23 23.29 23.87
N ARG A 272 18.73 22.16 23.31
CA ARG A 272 19.35 22.11 21.98
C ARG A 272 18.49 21.25 21.05
N PRO A 273 18.36 21.63 19.77
CA PRO A 273 17.71 20.78 18.78
C PRO A 273 18.41 19.43 18.67
N MET A 274 17.65 18.33 18.67
CA MET A 274 18.18 16.98 18.43
C MET A 274 18.39 16.70 16.95
N ILE A 275 17.64 17.39 16.06
CA ILE A 275 17.67 17.22 14.61
C ILE A 275 17.75 18.60 13.97
N ASP A 276 18.80 18.81 13.17
CA ASP A 276 19.03 20.08 12.46
C ASP A 276 18.17 20.18 11.21
N SER A 277 18.08 19.10 10.43
CA SER A 277 17.31 19.04 9.18
C SER A 277 16.58 17.71 9.00
N VAL A 278 15.38 17.79 8.45
CA VAL A 278 14.59 16.63 8.01
C VAL A 278 14.58 16.58 6.48
N ILE A 279 14.99 15.45 5.92
CA ILE A 279 14.98 15.21 4.47
C ILE A 279 13.91 14.18 4.14
N VAL A 280 12.91 14.60 3.38
CA VAL A 280 11.82 13.71 2.91
C VAL A 280 12.11 13.26 1.49
N VAL A 281 12.27 11.96 1.32
CA VAL A 281 12.63 11.31 0.05
C VAL A 281 11.41 10.60 -0.52
N THR A 282 11.06 10.92 -1.76
CA THR A 282 9.90 10.34 -2.46
C THR A 282 10.34 9.57 -3.72
N ASP A 283 9.54 8.55 -4.13
CA ASP A 283 9.87 7.72 -5.29
C ASP A 283 9.71 8.46 -6.63
N ARG A 284 8.66 9.30 -6.75
CA ARG A 284 8.28 9.91 -8.03
C ARG A 284 7.89 11.38 -7.91
N ARG A 285 8.13 12.16 -8.99
CA ARG A 285 7.77 13.59 -9.05
C ARG A 285 6.30 13.91 -8.76
N ILE A 286 5.36 12.99 -9.06
CA ILE A 286 3.92 13.18 -8.78
C ILE A 286 3.63 13.01 -7.28
N LEU A 287 4.20 11.98 -6.65
CA LEU A 287 4.11 11.76 -5.20
C LEU A 287 4.81 12.87 -4.42
N ASP A 288 5.96 13.33 -4.93
CA ASP A 288 6.69 14.47 -4.41
C ASP A 288 5.80 15.72 -4.29
N LYS A 289 4.99 16.01 -5.30
CA LYS A 289 4.04 17.11 -5.25
C LYS A 289 2.98 16.92 -4.16
N GLN A 290 2.40 15.74 -4.03
CA GLN A 290 1.36 15.46 -3.02
C GLN A 290 1.92 15.59 -1.60
N ILE A 291 3.05 14.95 -1.31
CA ILE A 291 3.71 15.00 0.01
C ILE A 291 4.16 16.43 0.32
N ARG A 292 4.78 17.11 -0.62
CA ARG A 292 5.17 18.51 -0.47
C ARG A 292 3.99 19.43 -0.16
N ASP A 293 2.88 19.29 -0.89
CA ASP A 293 1.70 20.11 -0.68
C ASP A 293 1.07 19.80 0.70
N THR A 294 1.08 18.52 1.13
CA THR A 294 0.64 18.12 2.48
C THR A 294 1.55 18.72 3.56
N ILE A 295 2.88 18.62 3.42
CA ILE A 295 3.84 19.19 4.37
C ILE A 295 3.67 20.71 4.44
N LYS A 296 3.51 21.38 3.28
CA LYS A 296 3.27 22.85 3.25
C LYS A 296 1.95 23.26 3.90
N GLN A 297 0.90 22.48 3.74
CA GLN A 297 -0.41 22.74 4.35
C GLN A 297 -0.36 22.59 5.87
N PHE A 298 0.53 21.73 6.37
CA PHE A 298 0.71 21.51 7.81
C PHE A 298 1.71 22.51 8.45
N MET A 299 2.33 23.39 7.65
CA MET A 299 3.29 24.37 8.14
C MET A 299 2.64 25.40 9.08
N GLN A 300 3.19 25.48 10.30
CA GLN A 300 2.89 26.58 11.23
C GLN A 300 3.84 27.77 11.05
N VAL A 301 5.04 27.55 10.49
CA VAL A 301 6.08 28.57 10.27
C VAL A 301 6.36 28.70 8.76
N LYS A 302 6.32 29.93 8.26
CA LYS A 302 6.61 30.24 6.86
C LYS A 302 8.10 30.01 6.52
N ASN A 303 8.39 29.57 5.29
CA ASN A 303 9.74 29.35 4.75
C ASN A 303 10.58 28.22 5.36
N THR A 304 9.98 27.26 6.04
CA THR A 304 10.68 26.12 6.64
C THR A 304 10.90 24.97 5.65
N VAL A 305 10.10 24.88 4.59
CA VAL A 305 10.10 23.76 3.61
C VAL A 305 10.66 24.22 2.27
N VAL A 306 11.66 23.51 1.75
CA VAL A 306 12.29 23.73 0.44
C VAL A 306 12.14 22.48 -0.41
N TRP A 307 11.94 22.67 -1.69
CA TRP A 307 11.91 21.61 -2.69
C TRP A 307 13.18 21.65 -3.55
N ALA A 308 13.97 20.59 -3.48
CA ALA A 308 15.17 20.40 -4.27
C ALA A 308 14.86 19.66 -5.57
N GLN A 309 14.77 20.38 -6.68
CA GLN A 309 14.51 19.82 -8.02
C GLN A 309 15.77 19.24 -8.65
N HIS A 310 16.91 19.85 -8.41
CA HIS A 310 18.21 19.44 -8.90
C HIS A 310 19.17 19.12 -7.74
N SER A 311 20.23 18.37 -8.01
CA SER A 311 21.25 18.04 -7.00
C SER A 311 21.90 19.30 -6.40
N GLY A 312 22.13 20.34 -7.22
CA GLY A 312 22.62 21.64 -6.75
C GLY A 312 21.67 22.37 -5.79
N ASP A 313 20.32 22.24 -5.98
CA ASP A 313 19.34 22.81 -5.05
C ASP A 313 19.38 22.10 -3.72
N LEU A 314 19.61 20.76 -3.73
CA LEU A 314 19.72 19.95 -2.52
C LEU A 314 20.95 20.35 -1.71
N LYS A 315 22.10 20.44 -2.38
CA LYS A 315 23.36 20.90 -1.75
C LYS A 315 23.17 22.26 -1.11
N LYS A 316 22.66 23.23 -1.86
CA LYS A 316 22.40 24.58 -1.34
C LYS A 316 21.40 24.59 -0.19
N ALA A 317 20.35 23.75 -0.22
CA ALA A 317 19.38 23.69 0.88
C ALA A 317 20.01 23.14 2.16
N ILE A 318 20.89 22.15 2.07
CA ILE A 318 21.65 21.61 3.21
C ILE A 318 22.61 22.67 3.75
N GLN A 319 23.41 23.31 2.88
CA GLN A 319 24.35 24.39 3.26
C GLN A 319 23.64 25.58 3.90
N ASP A 320 22.47 25.98 3.38
CA ASP A 320 21.65 27.06 3.92
C ASP A 320 20.96 26.67 5.26
N GLY A 321 21.13 25.44 5.76
CA GLY A 321 20.50 24.96 6.99
C GLY A 321 18.96 24.92 6.94
N LYS A 322 18.38 24.57 5.80
CA LYS A 322 16.92 24.45 5.66
C LYS A 322 16.40 23.30 6.51
N ARG A 323 15.33 23.57 7.25
CA ARG A 323 14.84 22.63 8.27
C ARG A 323 14.09 21.43 7.71
N ILE A 324 13.30 21.60 6.63
CA ILE A 324 12.64 20.48 5.91
C ILE A 324 12.96 20.58 4.44
N ILE A 325 13.54 19.53 3.88
CA ILE A 325 13.93 19.43 2.47
C ILE A 325 13.17 18.26 1.86
N VAL A 326 12.45 18.49 0.76
CA VAL A 326 11.74 17.44 0.02
C VAL A 326 12.49 17.17 -1.29
N THR A 327 12.78 15.90 -1.59
CA THR A 327 13.56 15.49 -2.76
C THR A 327 13.12 14.12 -3.27
N THR A 328 13.63 13.68 -4.45
CA THR A 328 13.34 12.38 -5.03
C THR A 328 14.45 11.35 -4.78
N VAL A 329 14.09 10.05 -4.81
CA VAL A 329 15.03 8.92 -4.60
C VAL A 329 16.24 8.96 -5.52
N GLU A 330 16.11 9.45 -6.75
CA GLU A 330 17.21 9.57 -7.71
C GLU A 330 18.39 10.41 -7.19
N LYS A 331 18.12 11.30 -6.23
CA LYS A 331 19.12 12.18 -5.62
C LYS A 331 19.63 11.67 -4.26
N PHE A 332 19.08 10.56 -3.77
CA PHE A 332 19.47 10.00 -2.48
C PHE A 332 20.97 9.64 -2.36
N PRO A 333 21.65 9.10 -3.39
CA PRO A 333 23.09 8.85 -3.34
C PRO A 333 23.91 10.13 -3.11
N TYR A 334 23.47 11.25 -3.69
CA TYR A 334 24.14 12.55 -3.47
C TYR A 334 23.95 13.09 -2.05
N ILE A 335 22.80 12.77 -1.40
CA ILE A 335 22.55 13.16 0.00
C ILE A 335 23.56 12.53 0.95
N SER A 336 23.79 11.22 0.80
CA SER A 336 24.71 10.49 1.68
C SER A 336 26.17 10.98 1.55
N GLN A 337 26.60 11.39 0.36
CA GLN A 337 27.93 11.96 0.15
C GLN A 337 28.10 13.36 0.73
N GLU A 338 27.12 14.24 0.46
CA GLU A 338 27.20 15.64 0.95
C GLU A 338 27.11 15.71 2.48
N ILE A 339 26.28 14.86 3.10
CA ILE A 339 26.17 14.80 4.57
C ILE A 339 27.44 14.24 5.20
N GLY A 340 28.10 13.27 4.54
CA GLY A 340 29.29 12.61 5.10
C GLY A 340 30.55 13.48 5.13
N GLN A 341 30.74 14.39 4.19
CA GLN A 341 32.02 15.12 4.00
C GLN A 341 32.02 16.52 4.63
N GLU A 342 30.96 17.30 4.51
CA GLU A 342 30.93 18.70 4.93
C GLU A 342 30.20 18.98 6.25
N HIS A 343 29.35 18.04 6.76
CA HIS A 343 28.45 18.28 7.89
C HIS A 343 28.58 17.21 8.98
N ILE A 344 29.80 16.86 9.39
CA ILE A 344 30.09 15.81 10.41
C ILE A 344 29.37 16.06 11.74
N ASN A 345 29.06 17.30 12.07
CA ASN A 345 28.42 17.69 13.33
C ASN A 345 26.91 17.94 13.21
N HIS A 346 26.34 17.85 12.00
CA HIS A 346 24.88 18.04 11.80
C HIS A 346 24.12 16.74 11.94
N THR A 347 22.96 16.81 12.57
CA THR A 347 22.07 15.68 12.78
C THR A 347 20.90 15.74 11.82
N PHE A 348 20.59 14.60 11.20
CA PHE A 348 19.54 14.49 10.18
C PHE A 348 18.47 13.47 10.54
N ALA A 349 17.25 13.73 10.07
CA ALA A 349 16.20 12.72 9.96
C ALA A 349 15.86 12.52 8.48
N ILE A 350 15.96 11.30 7.99
CA ILE A 350 15.67 10.95 6.59
C ILE A 350 14.40 10.11 6.56
N ILE A 351 13.32 10.69 6.02
CA ILE A 351 12.03 10.03 5.88
C ILE A 351 11.89 9.56 4.43
N ILE A 352 11.71 8.25 4.24
CA ILE A 352 11.63 7.62 2.92
C ILE A 352 10.20 7.12 2.70
N ASP A 353 9.52 7.67 1.70
CA ASP A 353 8.22 7.16 1.27
C ASP A 353 8.40 6.08 0.18
N GLU A 354 7.59 5.02 0.25
CA GLU A 354 7.66 3.84 -0.60
C GLU A 354 9.08 3.22 -0.66
N ALA A 355 9.66 2.97 0.51
CA ALA A 355 11.05 2.52 0.69
C ALA A 355 11.43 1.22 -0.07
N HIS A 356 10.45 0.47 -0.56
CA HIS A 356 10.69 -0.72 -1.39
C HIS A 356 11.21 -0.42 -2.81
N SER A 357 11.09 0.82 -3.31
CA SER A 357 11.49 1.22 -4.68
C SER A 357 12.92 1.77 -4.76
N GLY A 358 13.46 2.28 -3.67
CA GLY A 358 14.68 3.11 -3.64
C GLY A 358 16.02 2.40 -3.74
N GLN A 359 16.09 1.06 -3.77
CA GLN A 359 17.37 0.34 -3.67
C GLN A 359 17.63 -0.68 -4.79
N SER A 360 17.04 -0.54 -5.97
CA SER A 360 17.37 -1.42 -7.10
C SER A 360 18.69 -0.97 -7.77
N GLY A 361 19.55 -1.94 -8.12
CA GLY A 361 20.93 -1.76 -8.61
C GLY A 361 21.17 -0.84 -9.83
N ARG A 362 20.13 -0.28 -10.45
CA ARG A 362 20.27 0.78 -11.47
C ARG A 362 20.78 2.09 -10.88
N ASN A 363 20.46 2.40 -9.63
CA ASN A 363 20.93 3.64 -8.98
C ASN A 363 22.41 3.56 -8.58
N ALA A 364 22.94 2.35 -8.32
CA ALA A 364 24.35 2.15 -8.09
C ALA A 364 25.21 2.37 -9.38
N ALA A 365 24.68 1.95 -10.55
CA ALA A 365 25.33 2.20 -11.84
C ALA A 365 25.32 3.70 -12.21
N ASN A 366 24.23 4.41 -11.94
CA ASN A 366 24.14 5.86 -12.14
C ASN A 366 25.00 6.64 -11.14
N MET A 367 25.24 6.11 -9.95
CA MET A 367 26.17 6.66 -8.96
C MET A 367 27.63 6.57 -9.47
N ASN A 368 28.01 5.45 -10.09
CA ASN A 368 29.33 5.29 -10.68
C ASN A 368 29.58 6.25 -11.87
N LEU A 369 28.53 6.58 -12.64
CA LEU A 369 28.59 7.59 -13.70
C LEU A 369 28.71 9.02 -13.14
N ALA A 370 28.05 9.31 -12.02
CA ALA A 370 28.11 10.63 -11.38
C ALA A 370 29.44 10.87 -10.66
N LEU A 371 30.05 9.80 -10.13
CA LEU A 371 31.37 9.85 -9.53
C LEU A 371 32.50 10.06 -10.56
N SER A 372 32.30 9.66 -11.83
CA SER A 372 33.22 10.02 -12.91
C SER A 372 33.28 11.53 -13.18
N GLY A 373 32.26 12.31 -12.75
CA GLY A 373 32.29 13.78 -12.76
C GLY A 373 33.09 14.39 -11.60
N LEU A 374 33.36 13.65 -10.51
CA LEU A 374 34.23 14.05 -9.39
C LEU A 374 35.74 13.82 -9.71
N ALA A 375 36.04 13.17 -10.82
CA ALA A 375 37.42 12.97 -11.31
C ALA A 375 38.16 14.26 -11.68
N SER A 376 37.57 15.45 -11.52
CA SER A 376 38.24 16.73 -11.76
C SER A 376 39.04 17.27 -10.57
N ASP A 377 38.89 16.69 -9.34
CA ASP A 377 39.78 17.01 -8.23
C ASP A 377 41.04 16.18 -8.33
N SER A 378 42.11 16.83 -8.87
CA SER A 378 43.41 16.25 -9.26
C SER A 378 44.30 15.86 -8.10
N GLU A 379 43.82 15.87 -6.84
CA GLU A 379 44.65 15.65 -5.65
C GLU A 379 44.46 14.30 -4.95
N LEU A 380 43.40 13.53 -5.27
CA LEU A 380 43.18 12.22 -4.65
C LEU A 380 43.68 11.10 -5.56
N ASP A 381 44.41 10.13 -4.99
CA ASP A 381 44.80 8.93 -5.72
C ASP A 381 43.61 7.97 -5.91
N ASN A 382 43.74 6.93 -6.74
CA ASN A 382 42.66 6.02 -7.06
C ASN A 382 42.20 5.18 -5.84
N GLU A 383 43.13 4.94 -4.91
CA GLU A 383 42.82 4.18 -3.69
C GLU A 383 41.99 5.00 -2.71
N ASP A 384 42.30 6.30 -2.59
CA ASP A 384 41.47 7.25 -1.82
C ASP A 384 40.11 7.42 -2.40
N LYS A 385 39.95 7.46 -3.73
CA LYS A 385 38.65 7.51 -4.43
C LYS A 385 37.84 6.26 -4.13
N ILE A 386 38.45 5.06 -4.18
CA ILE A 386 37.76 3.81 -3.87
C ILE A 386 37.30 3.78 -2.40
N ASN A 387 38.19 4.19 -1.48
CA ASN A 387 37.85 4.24 -0.06
C ASN A 387 36.70 5.22 0.20
N ALA A 388 36.67 6.39 -0.45
CA ALA A 388 35.56 7.35 -0.40
C ALA A 388 34.26 6.75 -0.96
N MET A 389 34.32 5.94 -2.03
CA MET A 389 33.17 5.24 -2.58
C MET A 389 32.62 4.19 -1.62
N VAL A 390 33.47 3.42 -0.97
CA VAL A 390 33.09 2.42 0.04
C VAL A 390 32.40 3.09 1.23
N GLU A 391 32.97 4.20 1.74
CA GLU A 391 32.33 4.93 2.85
C GLU A 391 31.04 5.64 2.42
N GLY A 392 30.98 6.16 1.20
CA GLY A 392 29.76 6.79 0.65
C GLY A 392 28.60 5.82 0.42
N ARG A 393 28.83 4.50 0.39
CA ARG A 393 27.76 3.48 0.37
C ARG A 393 27.11 3.28 1.73
N LYS A 394 27.81 3.56 2.81
CA LYS A 394 27.30 3.36 4.17
C LYS A 394 26.23 4.38 4.52
N LEU A 395 25.25 3.93 5.30
CA LEU A 395 24.26 4.84 5.87
C LEU A 395 24.93 5.79 6.88
N VAL A 396 24.54 7.06 6.84
CA VAL A 396 25.16 8.11 7.66
C VAL A 396 24.83 7.89 9.13
N LYS A 397 25.85 7.81 9.99
CA LYS A 397 25.69 7.56 11.44
C LYS A 397 25.01 8.70 12.19
N THR A 398 25.12 9.95 11.71
CA THR A 398 24.47 11.13 12.27
C THR A 398 23.04 11.33 11.77
N ALA A 399 22.45 10.32 11.08
CA ALA A 399 21.10 10.37 10.55
C ALA A 399 20.24 9.23 11.10
N SER A 400 19.00 9.56 11.53
CA SER A 400 17.95 8.55 11.73
C SER A 400 17.14 8.38 10.46
N TYR A 401 16.76 7.13 10.15
CA TYR A 401 16.02 6.77 8.94
C TYR A 401 14.64 6.26 9.28
N PHE A 402 13.61 6.79 8.60
CA PHE A 402 12.20 6.42 8.78
C PHE A 402 11.64 5.95 7.45
N ALA A 403 11.58 4.64 7.26
CA ALA A 403 11.17 4.00 6.01
C ALA A 403 9.68 3.63 6.06
N PHE A 404 8.85 4.34 5.30
CA PHE A 404 7.42 4.07 5.17
C PHE A 404 7.15 3.22 3.92
N THR A 405 6.44 2.11 4.07
CA THR A 405 6.02 1.27 2.95
C THR A 405 4.78 0.47 3.29
N ALA A 406 4.01 0.08 2.26
CA ALA A 406 2.93 -0.90 2.41
C ALA A 406 3.40 -2.34 2.14
N THR A 407 4.51 -2.48 1.36
CA THR A 407 4.98 -3.76 0.83
C THR A 407 6.49 -3.86 1.01
N PRO A 408 6.98 -4.12 2.24
CA PRO A 408 8.40 -4.22 2.50
C PRO A 408 9.00 -5.41 1.73
N LYS A 409 10.20 -5.20 1.18
CA LYS A 409 11.04 -6.25 0.59
C LYS A 409 12.00 -6.79 1.65
N ASN A 410 12.55 -7.99 1.40
CA ASN A 410 13.58 -8.56 2.25
C ASN A 410 14.71 -7.56 2.59
N LYS A 411 15.23 -6.83 1.58
CA LYS A 411 16.23 -5.77 1.79
C LYS A 411 15.74 -4.64 2.69
N THR A 412 14.48 -4.27 2.56
CA THR A 412 13.89 -3.16 3.36
C THR A 412 13.74 -3.58 4.82
N GLU A 413 13.32 -4.84 5.06
CA GLU A 413 13.24 -5.43 6.40
C GLU A 413 14.63 -5.52 7.05
N GLU A 414 15.63 -6.01 6.33
CA GLU A 414 16.98 -6.18 6.84
C GLU A 414 17.67 -4.84 7.18
N VAL A 415 17.41 -3.78 6.37
CA VAL A 415 18.01 -2.46 6.59
C VAL A 415 17.31 -1.66 7.68
N PHE A 416 15.97 -1.64 7.68
CA PHE A 416 15.18 -0.73 8.50
C PHE A 416 14.34 -1.41 9.59
N GLY A 417 14.17 -2.74 9.51
CA GLY A 417 13.45 -3.52 10.51
C GLY A 417 14.16 -3.58 11.84
N THR A 418 13.40 -3.78 12.90
CA THR A 418 13.93 -3.96 14.26
C THR A 418 14.37 -5.42 14.42
N PRO A 419 15.67 -5.69 14.67
CA PRO A 419 16.14 -7.06 14.87
C PRO A 419 15.61 -7.61 16.22
N TYR A 420 15.29 -8.90 16.22
CA TYR A 420 14.97 -9.68 17.43
C TYR A 420 15.44 -11.13 17.24
N GLU A 421 15.75 -11.80 18.32
CA GLU A 421 16.20 -13.20 18.30
C GLU A 421 15.02 -14.15 18.53
N GLU A 422 14.86 -15.12 17.66
CA GLU A 422 13.86 -16.20 17.76
C GLU A 422 14.44 -17.49 17.21
N ASP A 423 14.35 -18.59 17.97
CA ASP A 423 14.88 -19.91 17.61
C ASP A 423 16.39 -19.92 17.25
N GLY A 424 17.18 -19.02 17.86
CA GLY A 424 18.61 -18.87 17.61
C GLY A 424 18.94 -18.19 16.28
N GLN A 425 17.97 -17.57 15.63
CA GLN A 425 18.14 -16.78 14.42
C GLN A 425 17.76 -15.30 14.68
N ILE A 426 18.48 -14.38 14.03
CA ILE A 426 18.12 -12.96 14.07
C ILE A 426 17.08 -12.73 12.97
N LYS A 427 15.87 -12.42 13.40
CA LYS A 427 14.76 -12.02 12.53
C LYS A 427 14.56 -10.51 12.60
N HIS A 428 13.92 -9.92 11.59
CA HIS A 428 13.61 -8.50 11.55
C HIS A 428 12.10 -8.29 11.41
N ARG A 429 11.57 -7.30 12.13
CA ARG A 429 10.15 -6.92 12.07
C ARG A 429 10.00 -5.40 11.99
N PRO A 430 8.88 -4.88 11.44
CA PRO A 430 8.61 -3.45 11.46
C PRO A 430 8.52 -2.88 12.88
N PHE A 431 8.96 -1.62 13.05
CA PHE A 431 8.82 -0.87 14.30
C PHE A 431 7.35 -0.56 14.61
N HIS A 432 6.57 -0.22 13.58
CA HIS A 432 5.13 0.06 13.69
C HIS A 432 4.38 -0.53 12.50
N VAL A 433 3.24 -1.15 12.78
CA VAL A 433 2.42 -1.85 11.78
C VAL A 433 1.00 -1.28 11.80
N TYR A 434 0.44 -1.07 10.63
CA TYR A 434 -1.00 -0.93 10.36
C TYR A 434 -1.33 -1.82 9.17
N THR A 435 -1.83 -3.01 9.45
CA THR A 435 -1.98 -4.09 8.48
C THR A 435 -3.02 -3.77 7.41
N MET A 436 -2.95 -4.45 6.28
CA MET A 436 -4.00 -4.40 5.26
C MET A 436 -5.31 -4.96 5.82
N LYS A 437 -5.26 -6.06 6.58
CA LYS A 437 -6.40 -6.64 7.29
C LYS A 437 -7.11 -5.59 8.15
N GLN A 438 -6.40 -4.93 9.04
CA GLN A 438 -6.99 -3.90 9.90
C GLN A 438 -7.60 -2.75 9.09
N ALA A 439 -6.92 -2.29 8.05
CA ALA A 439 -7.39 -1.18 7.22
C ALA A 439 -8.69 -1.52 6.44
N ILE A 440 -8.83 -2.77 5.98
CA ILE A 440 -10.05 -3.27 5.32
C ILE A 440 -11.18 -3.38 6.35
N GLN A 441 -10.93 -4.02 7.48
CA GLN A 441 -11.93 -4.21 8.54
C GLN A 441 -12.43 -2.88 9.12
N GLU A 442 -11.57 -1.88 9.21
CA GLU A 442 -11.94 -0.53 9.63
C GLU A 442 -12.62 0.30 8.52
N GLY A 443 -12.72 -0.21 7.30
CA GLY A 443 -13.34 0.48 6.17
C GLY A 443 -12.52 1.69 5.66
N PHE A 444 -11.23 1.78 6.01
CA PHE A 444 -10.34 2.82 5.45
C PHE A 444 -9.94 2.55 4.02
N ILE A 445 -9.85 1.28 3.67
CA ILE A 445 -9.65 0.80 2.32
C ILE A 445 -10.68 -0.27 2.02
N LEU A 446 -10.99 -0.43 0.74
CA LEU A 446 -11.88 -1.49 0.27
C LEU A 446 -11.08 -2.74 -0.05
N ASP A 447 -11.69 -3.89 0.19
CA ASP A 447 -11.15 -5.17 -0.23
C ASP A 447 -11.27 -5.30 -1.76
N VAL A 448 -10.11 -5.29 -2.43
CA VAL A 448 -10.02 -5.37 -3.89
C VAL A 448 -10.23 -6.79 -4.42
N LEU A 449 -10.17 -7.77 -3.54
CA LEU A 449 -10.30 -9.19 -3.87
C LEU A 449 -11.72 -9.73 -3.69
N LYS A 450 -12.62 -8.94 -3.15
CA LYS A 450 -14.01 -9.32 -2.86
C LYS A 450 -14.80 -9.68 -4.12
N ASN A 451 -14.64 -8.90 -5.21
CA ASN A 451 -15.29 -9.14 -6.51
C ASN A 451 -14.19 -9.30 -7.58
N TYR A 452 -13.35 -10.30 -7.40
CA TYR A 452 -12.30 -10.65 -8.34
C TYR A 452 -12.78 -11.74 -9.29
N VAL A 453 -12.74 -11.45 -10.60
CA VAL A 453 -13.19 -12.37 -11.65
C VAL A 453 -12.02 -12.66 -12.57
N THR A 454 -11.64 -13.93 -12.67
CA THR A 454 -10.71 -14.40 -13.70
C THR A 454 -11.48 -14.69 -14.98
N ILE A 455 -10.92 -14.23 -16.09
CA ILE A 455 -11.46 -14.50 -17.43
C ILE A 455 -10.59 -15.57 -18.08
N ASP A 456 -11.14 -16.75 -18.25
CA ASP A 456 -10.47 -17.81 -18.99
C ASP A 456 -10.58 -17.56 -20.49
N SER A 457 -9.43 -17.59 -21.12
CA SER A 457 -9.34 -17.51 -22.59
C SER A 457 -9.23 -18.93 -23.15
N TRP A 458 -10.26 -19.35 -23.86
CA TRP A 458 -10.29 -20.65 -24.53
C TRP A 458 -9.90 -20.47 -25.98
N TYR A 459 -8.92 -21.22 -26.47
CA TYR A 459 -8.62 -21.38 -27.87
C TYR A 459 -8.33 -22.85 -28.15
N LYS A 460 -8.82 -23.30 -29.27
CA LYS A 460 -8.63 -24.68 -29.72
C LYS A 460 -7.43 -24.69 -30.65
N ILE A 461 -6.40 -25.43 -30.31
CA ILE A 461 -5.31 -25.70 -31.24
C ILE A 461 -5.85 -26.76 -32.18
N ALA A 462 -6.10 -26.40 -33.44
CA ALA A 462 -6.98 -27.16 -34.35
C ALA A 462 -6.26 -27.83 -35.50
N LYS A 463 -4.94 -28.04 -35.47
CA LYS A 463 -4.32 -28.93 -36.45
C LYS A 463 -3.88 -30.24 -35.82
N LYS A 464 -4.41 -31.39 -36.32
CA LYS A 464 -3.73 -32.67 -36.19
C LYS A 464 -2.39 -32.51 -36.90
N VAL A 465 -1.31 -32.42 -36.15
CA VAL A 465 0.03 -32.52 -36.68
C VAL A 465 0.32 -34.00 -36.79
N GLU A 466 0.59 -34.49 -37.99
CA GLU A 466 0.72 -35.92 -38.27
C GLU A 466 1.86 -36.58 -37.50
N ASP A 467 2.86 -35.82 -37.02
CA ASP A 467 4.07 -36.34 -36.37
C ASP A 467 4.18 -36.00 -34.87
N ASP A 468 3.20 -35.33 -34.24
CA ASP A 468 3.17 -34.92 -32.82
C ASP A 468 4.56 -34.47 -32.29
N PRO A 469 5.15 -33.40 -32.83
CA PRO A 469 6.51 -32.99 -32.51
C PRO A 469 6.69 -32.60 -31.03
N MET A 470 7.87 -32.90 -30.48
CA MET A 470 8.25 -32.54 -29.11
C MET A 470 8.66 -31.09 -29.07
N PHE A 471 8.16 -30.34 -28.06
CA PHE A 471 8.47 -28.95 -27.81
C PHE A 471 8.86 -28.71 -26.34
N ASP A 472 9.69 -27.67 -26.06
CA ASP A 472 9.85 -27.16 -24.72
C ASP A 472 8.50 -26.62 -24.22
N LYS A 473 7.89 -27.32 -23.29
CA LYS A 473 6.57 -27.05 -22.74
C LYS A 473 6.37 -25.59 -22.30
N LYS A 474 7.32 -25.04 -21.52
CA LYS A 474 7.21 -23.67 -20.96
C LYS A 474 7.38 -22.59 -22.03
N ARG A 475 8.33 -22.77 -22.95
CA ARG A 475 8.56 -21.83 -24.05
C ARG A 475 7.43 -21.87 -25.07
N ALA A 476 6.95 -23.06 -25.40
CA ALA A 476 5.82 -23.28 -26.29
C ALA A 476 4.55 -22.60 -25.75
N GLN A 477 4.21 -22.83 -24.50
CA GLN A 477 3.06 -22.21 -23.84
C GLN A 477 3.19 -20.67 -23.79
N LYS A 478 4.37 -20.14 -23.48
CA LYS A 478 4.63 -18.69 -23.46
C LYS A 478 4.49 -18.07 -24.85
N LYS A 479 5.00 -18.74 -25.90
CA LYS A 479 4.97 -18.25 -27.30
C LYS A 479 3.56 -18.28 -27.85
N LEU A 480 2.82 -19.38 -27.61
CA LEU A 480 1.40 -19.52 -27.98
C LEU A 480 0.55 -18.45 -27.30
N ARG A 481 0.73 -18.24 -25.99
CA ARG A 481 0.00 -17.22 -25.24
C ARG A 481 0.28 -15.81 -25.79
N SER A 482 1.55 -15.47 -26.02
CA SER A 482 1.95 -14.17 -26.56
C SER A 482 1.34 -13.90 -27.95
N PHE A 483 1.30 -14.93 -28.80
CA PHE A 483 0.75 -14.85 -30.15
C PHE A 483 -0.78 -14.67 -30.16
N VAL A 484 -1.50 -15.47 -29.36
CA VAL A 484 -2.97 -15.38 -29.25
C VAL A 484 -3.37 -14.05 -28.62
N GLU A 485 -2.73 -13.66 -27.53
CA GLU A 485 -2.99 -12.38 -26.87
C GLU A 485 -2.66 -11.18 -27.77
N GLY A 486 -1.75 -11.34 -28.77
CA GLY A 486 -1.34 -10.36 -29.76
C GLY A 486 -2.31 -10.15 -30.92
N ASN A 487 -3.31 -11.01 -31.06
CA ASN A 487 -4.22 -10.94 -32.19
C ASN A 487 -5.25 -9.79 -32.04
N PRO A 488 -5.47 -8.97 -33.09
CA PRO A 488 -6.43 -7.87 -33.05
C PRO A 488 -7.86 -8.30 -32.72
N ASP A 489 -8.30 -9.47 -33.15
CA ASP A 489 -9.65 -9.97 -32.89
C ASP A 489 -9.82 -10.39 -31.42
N VAL A 490 -8.78 -10.94 -30.83
CA VAL A 490 -8.73 -11.26 -29.38
C VAL A 490 -8.83 -9.99 -28.56
N ILE A 491 -8.06 -8.96 -28.92
CA ILE A 491 -8.09 -7.66 -28.26
C ILE A 491 -9.47 -7.01 -28.39
N ALA A 492 -10.08 -7.08 -29.58
CA ALA A 492 -11.42 -6.54 -29.81
C ALA A 492 -12.48 -7.26 -28.94
N LYS A 493 -12.42 -8.60 -28.81
CA LYS A 493 -13.32 -9.39 -27.95
C LYS A 493 -13.13 -9.03 -26.46
N LYS A 494 -11.88 -8.89 -25.98
CA LYS A 494 -11.60 -8.42 -24.62
C LYS A 494 -12.13 -7.00 -24.39
N ALA A 495 -11.89 -6.09 -25.31
CA ALA A 495 -12.37 -4.70 -25.23
C ALA A 495 -13.91 -4.65 -25.19
N ALA A 496 -14.60 -5.47 -25.99
CA ALA A 496 -16.05 -5.58 -25.97
C ALA A 496 -16.56 -6.01 -24.59
N MET A 497 -15.98 -7.07 -24.00
CA MET A 497 -16.33 -7.56 -22.67
C MET A 497 -16.10 -6.48 -21.58
N MET A 498 -14.96 -5.75 -21.63
CA MET A 498 -14.67 -4.65 -20.69
C MET A 498 -15.71 -3.54 -20.79
N VAL A 499 -16.06 -3.10 -21.99
CA VAL A 499 -17.03 -2.04 -22.24
C VAL A 499 -18.43 -2.48 -21.83
N ASP A 500 -18.85 -3.70 -22.16
CA ASP A 500 -20.16 -4.23 -21.79
C ASP A 500 -20.29 -4.36 -20.26
N HIS A 501 -19.30 -4.94 -19.58
CA HIS A 501 -19.25 -4.99 -18.12
C HIS A 501 -19.35 -3.58 -17.52
N PHE A 502 -18.61 -2.61 -18.04
CA PHE A 502 -18.63 -1.24 -17.52
C PHE A 502 -20.03 -0.61 -17.67
N HIS A 503 -20.68 -0.78 -18.81
CA HIS A 503 -22.04 -0.23 -19.03
C HIS A 503 -23.09 -0.94 -18.18
N GLU A 504 -23.11 -2.26 -18.18
CA GLU A 504 -24.18 -3.05 -17.54
C GLU A 504 -24.05 -3.14 -16.04
N GLN A 505 -22.82 -3.42 -15.52
CA GLN A 505 -22.64 -3.69 -14.11
C GLN A 505 -22.30 -2.42 -13.32
N ILE A 506 -21.72 -1.41 -13.94
CA ILE A 506 -21.26 -0.20 -13.24
C ILE A 506 -22.19 0.99 -13.51
N ILE A 507 -22.34 1.39 -14.78
CA ILE A 507 -23.09 2.59 -15.13
C ILE A 507 -24.61 2.38 -14.99
N ALA A 508 -25.17 1.29 -15.52
CA ALA A 508 -26.62 1.01 -15.43
C ALA A 508 -27.09 0.87 -13.99
N ARG A 509 -26.23 0.36 -13.10
CA ARG A 509 -26.51 0.26 -11.65
C ARG A 509 -26.27 1.57 -10.90
N LYS A 510 -25.92 2.67 -11.59
CA LYS A 510 -25.66 4.00 -11.02
C LYS A 510 -24.65 3.97 -9.86
N LYS A 511 -23.65 3.07 -9.90
CA LYS A 511 -22.61 3.01 -8.88
C LYS A 511 -21.95 4.39 -8.74
N LEU A 512 -21.62 4.80 -7.52
CA LEU A 512 -21.12 6.15 -7.17
C LEU A 512 -21.97 7.30 -7.76
N GLY A 513 -23.30 7.14 -7.78
CA GLY A 513 -24.18 8.15 -8.38
C GLY A 513 -23.97 8.32 -9.90
N GLY A 514 -23.47 7.28 -10.59
CA GLY A 514 -23.15 7.30 -12.02
C GLY A 514 -21.82 7.98 -12.36
N GLN A 515 -20.95 8.26 -11.36
CA GLN A 515 -19.64 8.90 -11.58
C GLN A 515 -18.47 7.92 -11.61
N SER A 516 -18.74 6.62 -11.56
CA SER A 516 -17.72 5.56 -11.55
C SER A 516 -16.78 5.63 -12.74
N ARG A 517 -15.51 5.24 -12.52
CA ARG A 517 -14.43 5.19 -13.49
C ARG A 517 -13.79 3.82 -13.52
N ALA A 518 -13.15 3.48 -14.64
CA ALA A 518 -12.45 2.23 -14.81
C ALA A 518 -11.01 2.45 -15.30
N MET A 519 -10.10 1.56 -14.92
CA MET A 519 -8.73 1.50 -15.42
C MET A 519 -8.49 0.18 -16.15
N VAL A 520 -7.81 0.24 -17.27
CA VAL A 520 -7.39 -0.93 -18.06
C VAL A 520 -5.87 -1.00 -18.02
N VAL A 521 -5.33 -2.06 -17.45
CA VAL A 521 -3.89 -2.27 -17.27
C VAL A 521 -3.39 -3.25 -18.32
N THR A 522 -2.46 -2.81 -19.16
CA THR A 522 -1.93 -3.58 -20.28
C THR A 522 -0.46 -3.95 -20.12
N ALA A 523 -0.02 -5.02 -20.79
CA ALA A 523 1.31 -5.59 -20.62
C ALA A 523 2.45 -4.76 -21.25
N SER A 524 2.16 -3.97 -22.30
CA SER A 524 3.17 -3.17 -23.02
C SER A 524 2.55 -1.94 -23.68
N ILE A 525 3.38 -1.02 -24.15
CA ILE A 525 2.92 0.21 -24.85
C ILE A 525 2.17 -0.14 -26.14
N PRO A 526 2.69 -1.01 -27.05
CA PRO A 526 1.92 -1.40 -28.25
C PRO A 526 0.55 -1.97 -27.89
N ARG A 527 0.50 -2.85 -26.86
CA ARG A 527 -0.76 -3.44 -26.38
C ARG A 527 -1.72 -2.38 -25.82
N CYS A 528 -1.18 -1.36 -25.15
CA CYS A 528 -1.95 -0.22 -24.63
C CYS A 528 -2.63 0.56 -25.77
N ILE A 529 -1.88 0.81 -26.85
CA ILE A 529 -2.37 1.51 -28.05
C ILE A 529 -3.47 0.71 -28.74
N GLU A 530 -3.24 -0.59 -28.99
CA GLU A 530 -4.23 -1.50 -29.63
C GLU A 530 -5.51 -1.58 -28.79
N THR A 531 -5.39 -1.78 -27.48
CA THR A 531 -6.53 -1.85 -26.55
C THR A 531 -7.29 -0.52 -26.51
N TYR A 532 -6.60 0.61 -26.52
CA TYR A 532 -7.23 1.93 -26.58
C TYR A 532 -8.06 2.13 -27.83
N TYR A 533 -7.53 1.77 -29.01
CA TYR A 533 -8.29 1.84 -30.27
C TYR A 533 -9.50 0.90 -30.25
N ALA A 534 -9.32 -0.35 -29.77
CA ALA A 534 -10.42 -1.30 -29.66
C ALA A 534 -11.53 -0.81 -28.72
N ILE A 535 -11.20 -0.29 -27.54
CA ILE A 535 -12.16 0.29 -26.59
C ILE A 535 -12.86 1.50 -27.20
N THR A 536 -12.11 2.39 -27.84
CA THR A 536 -12.69 3.59 -28.49
C THR A 536 -13.69 3.23 -29.56
N LYS A 537 -13.35 2.24 -30.41
CA LYS A 537 -14.26 1.68 -31.41
C LYS A 537 -15.50 1.06 -30.75
N CYS A 538 -15.33 0.21 -29.73
CA CYS A 538 -16.45 -0.40 -29.02
C CYS A 538 -17.40 0.63 -28.38
N LEU A 539 -16.85 1.72 -27.80
CA LEU A 539 -17.66 2.82 -27.26
C LEU A 539 -18.46 3.53 -28.37
N ALA A 540 -17.85 3.77 -29.53
CA ALA A 540 -18.52 4.39 -30.68
C ALA A 540 -19.62 3.48 -31.24
N ASP A 541 -19.35 2.21 -31.44
CA ASP A 541 -20.32 1.21 -31.98
C ASP A 541 -21.55 1.07 -31.05
N ARG A 542 -21.38 1.26 -29.73
CA ARG A 542 -22.46 1.25 -28.73
C ARG A 542 -23.10 2.60 -28.46
N HIS A 543 -22.73 3.63 -29.24
CA HIS A 543 -23.19 5.00 -29.07
C HIS A 543 -23.02 5.53 -27.64
N SER A 544 -21.94 5.11 -26.97
CA SER A 544 -21.64 5.51 -25.60
C SER A 544 -21.32 7.01 -25.51
N PRO A 545 -21.85 7.74 -24.52
CA PRO A 545 -21.47 9.12 -24.26
C PRO A 545 -20.07 9.26 -23.68
N TYR A 546 -19.42 8.15 -23.30
CA TYR A 546 -18.13 8.14 -22.61
C TYR A 546 -16.96 7.96 -23.57
N LYS A 547 -15.79 8.42 -23.11
CA LYS A 547 -14.52 8.32 -23.84
C LYS A 547 -13.43 7.71 -22.98
N ALA A 548 -12.41 7.15 -23.67
CA ALA A 548 -11.21 6.66 -23.04
C ALA A 548 -10.07 7.69 -23.09
N ILE A 549 -9.14 7.60 -22.13
CA ILE A 549 -7.84 8.26 -22.13
C ILE A 549 -6.77 7.17 -22.16
N ILE A 550 -5.65 7.43 -22.85
CA ILE A 550 -4.48 6.55 -22.88
C ILE A 550 -3.32 7.17 -22.10
N ALA A 551 -2.53 6.35 -21.41
CA ALA A 551 -1.36 6.81 -20.68
C ALA A 551 -0.20 5.81 -20.71
N PHE A 552 0.91 6.22 -21.29
CA PHE A 552 2.18 5.49 -21.29
C PHE A 552 3.36 6.46 -21.32
N SER A 553 4.56 6.01 -20.94
CA SER A 553 5.77 6.83 -20.91
C SER A 553 6.60 6.68 -22.17
N GLY A 554 7.13 7.79 -22.70
CA GLY A 554 8.00 7.81 -23.87
C GLY A 554 7.24 7.82 -25.18
N GLU A 555 7.91 7.38 -26.23
CA GLU A 555 7.44 7.36 -27.61
C GLU A 555 7.38 5.91 -28.13
N CYS A 556 6.42 5.61 -29.00
CA CYS A 556 6.26 4.30 -29.60
C CYS A 556 6.10 4.39 -31.12
N SER A 557 6.99 3.77 -31.87
CA SER A 557 6.79 3.55 -33.31
C SER A 557 5.77 2.43 -33.50
N TYR A 558 4.58 2.79 -33.94
CA TYR A 558 3.46 1.85 -34.12
C TYR A 558 3.17 1.67 -35.59
N HIS A 559 3.33 0.43 -36.14
CA HIS A 559 3.17 0.08 -37.54
C HIS A 559 3.92 0.99 -38.52
N GLY A 560 5.12 1.47 -38.15
CA GLY A 560 5.92 2.35 -39.02
C GLY A 560 5.38 3.78 -39.18
N GLN A 561 4.45 4.18 -38.31
CA GLN A 561 3.89 5.54 -38.32
C GLN A 561 4.93 6.56 -37.82
N GLU A 562 5.15 7.62 -38.59
CA GLU A 562 5.96 8.78 -38.23
C GLU A 562 5.07 10.04 -38.15
N PRO A 563 5.24 10.89 -37.12
CA PRO A 563 6.13 10.73 -35.96
C PRO A 563 5.66 9.64 -35.01
N PRO A 564 6.56 9.12 -34.13
CA PRO A 564 6.20 8.12 -33.12
C PRO A 564 5.04 8.61 -32.24
N LEU A 565 4.18 7.70 -31.84
CA LEU A 565 3.02 8.01 -30.99
C LEU A 565 3.45 8.31 -29.55
N THR A 566 2.89 9.35 -28.96
CA THR A 566 2.96 9.66 -27.53
C THR A 566 1.57 9.73 -26.94
N SER A 567 1.43 9.45 -25.62
CA SER A 567 0.12 9.57 -24.98
C SER A 567 -0.46 10.98 -25.07
N ALA A 568 0.38 12.01 -25.02
CA ALA A 568 -0.03 13.40 -25.19
C ALA A 568 -0.61 13.68 -26.59
N ALA A 569 0.02 13.18 -27.67
CA ALA A 569 -0.48 13.34 -29.04
C ALA A 569 -1.81 12.60 -29.24
N MET A 570 -1.94 11.38 -28.69
CA MET A 570 -3.15 10.57 -28.82
C MET A 570 -4.34 11.15 -28.04
N ASN A 571 -4.11 11.74 -26.87
CA ASN A 571 -5.15 12.37 -26.06
C ASN A 571 -5.50 13.80 -26.51
N GLY A 572 -4.62 14.51 -27.24
CA GLY A 572 -4.76 15.90 -27.59
C GLY A 572 -4.48 16.90 -26.46
N PHE A 573 -3.88 16.43 -25.35
CA PHE A 573 -3.46 17.27 -24.22
C PHE A 573 -2.24 16.64 -23.50
N PRO A 574 -1.42 17.46 -22.78
CA PRO A 574 -0.21 17.00 -22.10
C PRO A 574 -0.49 15.95 -21.02
N ASP A 575 0.42 14.98 -20.82
CA ASP A 575 0.33 13.91 -19.84
C ASP A 575 0.10 14.40 -18.40
N ALA A 576 0.67 15.55 -18.04
CA ALA A 576 0.47 16.16 -16.73
C ALA A 576 -1.01 16.54 -16.45
N LYS A 577 -1.84 16.66 -17.48
CA LYS A 577 -3.28 16.94 -17.35
C LYS A 577 -4.14 15.67 -17.25
N ILE A 578 -3.61 14.48 -17.56
CA ILE A 578 -4.37 13.22 -17.53
C ILE A 578 -5.13 13.03 -16.20
N PRO A 579 -4.52 13.20 -15.00
CA PRO A 579 -5.25 13.02 -13.75
C PRO A 579 -6.42 14.01 -13.56
N GLN A 580 -6.36 15.19 -14.17
CA GLN A 580 -7.39 16.21 -14.06
C GLN A 580 -8.51 15.95 -15.09
N GLU A 581 -8.14 15.66 -16.34
CA GLU A 581 -9.10 15.36 -17.41
C GLU A 581 -9.87 14.08 -17.14
N PHE A 582 -9.21 13.05 -16.57
CA PHE A 582 -9.88 11.80 -16.17
C PHE A 582 -10.97 12.01 -15.11
N LYS A 583 -10.94 13.10 -14.34
CA LYS A 583 -12.00 13.45 -13.37
C LYS A 583 -13.24 14.08 -13.99
N LYS A 584 -13.23 14.37 -15.30
CA LYS A 584 -14.30 15.06 -16.00
C LYS A 584 -15.01 14.14 -16.99
N ASP A 585 -16.27 14.42 -17.25
CA ASP A 585 -16.95 13.84 -18.39
C ASP A 585 -16.43 14.48 -19.70
N PRO A 586 -16.33 13.70 -20.79
CA PRO A 586 -16.88 12.35 -20.94
C PRO A 586 -15.90 11.22 -20.57
N TYR A 587 -14.74 11.48 -19.98
CA TYR A 587 -13.70 10.49 -19.76
C TYR A 587 -14.01 9.59 -18.58
N ARG A 588 -14.17 8.27 -18.85
CA ARG A 588 -14.53 7.26 -17.85
C ARG A 588 -13.62 6.04 -17.81
N LEU A 589 -12.87 5.80 -18.87
CA LEU A 589 -11.91 4.70 -18.97
C LEU A 589 -10.50 5.25 -19.15
N LEU A 590 -9.52 4.69 -18.42
CA LEU A 590 -8.12 5.04 -18.50
C LEU A 590 -7.32 3.78 -18.86
N VAL A 591 -6.74 3.75 -20.06
CA VAL A 591 -5.92 2.63 -20.56
C VAL A 591 -4.46 2.95 -20.32
N VAL A 592 -3.74 2.05 -19.62
CA VAL A 592 -2.38 2.35 -19.14
C VAL A 592 -1.38 1.22 -19.44
N ALA A 593 -0.14 1.60 -19.75
CA ALA A 593 1.03 0.73 -19.72
C ALA A 593 2.07 1.32 -18.75
N ASP A 594 2.33 0.63 -17.63
CA ASP A 594 3.23 0.99 -16.51
C ASP A 594 2.93 2.32 -15.82
N MET A 595 2.40 3.31 -16.51
CA MET A 595 2.02 4.60 -15.96
C MET A 595 0.77 4.48 -15.10
N PHE A 596 0.71 5.21 -13.98
CA PHE A 596 -0.41 5.24 -13.01
C PHE A 596 -0.72 3.92 -12.26
N GLN A 597 0.01 2.84 -12.49
CA GLN A 597 -0.11 1.61 -11.70
C GLN A 597 0.38 1.80 -10.25
N THR A 598 1.25 2.80 -10.04
CA THR A 598 1.70 3.23 -8.71
C THR A 598 1.50 4.74 -8.57
N GLY A 599 1.19 5.22 -7.35
CA GLY A 599 1.10 6.66 -7.04
C GLY A 599 -0.13 7.41 -7.58
N PHE A 600 -1.07 6.75 -8.25
CA PHE A 600 -2.31 7.35 -8.74
C PHE A 600 -3.42 7.30 -7.68
N ASP A 601 -4.03 8.44 -7.41
CA ASP A 601 -5.11 8.59 -6.42
C ASP A 601 -6.39 9.12 -7.07
N GLU A 602 -7.32 8.20 -7.37
CA GLU A 602 -8.64 8.49 -7.92
C GLU A 602 -9.73 7.74 -7.13
N PRO A 603 -10.39 8.39 -6.19
CA PRO A 603 -11.40 7.75 -5.35
C PRO A 603 -12.60 7.19 -6.14
N LEU A 604 -12.93 7.76 -7.32
CA LEU A 604 -14.03 7.29 -8.16
C LEU A 604 -13.67 6.06 -9.02
N LEU A 605 -12.41 5.62 -8.96
CA LEU A 605 -11.96 4.41 -9.65
C LEU A 605 -12.59 3.18 -8.99
N GLN A 606 -13.55 2.55 -9.64
CA GLN A 606 -14.34 1.45 -9.10
C GLN A 606 -14.06 0.10 -9.75
N THR A 607 -13.54 0.11 -10.99
CA THR A 607 -13.29 -1.11 -11.75
C THR A 607 -11.89 -1.10 -12.34
N MET A 608 -11.24 -2.25 -12.33
CA MET A 608 -9.98 -2.49 -13.02
C MET A 608 -10.08 -3.71 -13.93
N TYR A 609 -9.62 -3.54 -15.16
CA TYR A 609 -9.46 -4.59 -16.16
C TYR A 609 -7.97 -4.87 -16.30
N VAL A 610 -7.55 -6.09 -15.97
CA VAL A 610 -6.13 -6.47 -15.93
C VAL A 610 -5.82 -7.37 -17.10
N ASP A 611 -5.06 -6.88 -18.08
CA ASP A 611 -4.50 -7.64 -19.21
C ASP A 611 -2.97 -7.60 -19.17
N LYS A 612 -2.43 -7.89 -17.99
CA LYS A 612 -1.00 -7.90 -17.69
C LYS A 612 -0.68 -8.95 -16.64
N PRO A 613 0.36 -9.79 -16.83
CA PRO A 613 0.85 -10.65 -15.76
C PRO A 613 1.32 -9.80 -14.56
N LEU A 614 0.73 -10.05 -13.41
CA LEU A 614 1.05 -9.40 -12.15
C LEU A 614 1.56 -10.45 -11.15
N SER A 615 2.61 -10.12 -10.40
CA SER A 615 3.15 -10.99 -9.36
C SER A 615 3.63 -10.16 -8.17
N ASP A 616 3.64 -10.77 -6.99
CA ASP A 616 4.18 -10.20 -5.76
C ASP A 616 3.73 -8.73 -5.53
N ILE A 617 4.69 -7.86 -5.25
CA ILE A 617 4.48 -6.44 -4.96
C ILE A 617 3.73 -5.71 -6.09
N ALA A 618 3.99 -6.07 -7.36
CA ALA A 618 3.33 -5.40 -8.49
C ALA A 618 1.82 -5.66 -8.50
N ALA A 619 1.37 -6.85 -8.10
CA ALA A 619 -0.06 -7.17 -7.96
C ALA A 619 -0.71 -6.29 -6.89
N VAL A 620 -0.13 -6.25 -5.69
CA VAL A 620 -0.66 -5.45 -4.57
C VAL A 620 -0.68 -3.96 -4.91
N GLN A 621 0.39 -3.43 -5.50
CA GLN A 621 0.47 -2.01 -5.84
C GLN A 621 -0.51 -1.58 -6.92
N THR A 622 -0.70 -2.41 -7.95
CA THR A 622 -1.61 -2.13 -9.05
C THR A 622 -3.06 -2.20 -8.58
N LEU A 623 -3.47 -3.31 -7.97
CA LEU A 623 -4.84 -3.52 -7.53
C LEU A 623 -5.25 -2.57 -6.40
N SER A 624 -4.32 -2.20 -5.51
CA SER A 624 -4.58 -1.21 -4.45
C SER A 624 -4.89 0.21 -4.96
N ARG A 625 -4.87 0.47 -6.26
CA ARG A 625 -5.43 1.73 -6.81
C ARG A 625 -6.96 1.79 -6.66
N LEU A 626 -7.62 0.62 -6.60
CA LEU A 626 -9.07 0.53 -6.39
C LEU A 626 -9.49 0.73 -4.93
N ASN A 627 -8.60 0.48 -3.97
CA ASN A 627 -8.94 0.34 -2.55
C ASN A 627 -9.34 1.65 -1.85
N ARG A 628 -9.29 2.80 -2.53
CA ARG A 628 -9.64 4.09 -1.94
C ARG A 628 -11.11 4.16 -1.55
N ALA A 629 -11.37 4.33 -0.26
CA ALA A 629 -12.73 4.57 0.23
C ALA A 629 -13.22 5.96 -0.19
N ALA A 630 -14.48 6.06 -0.57
CA ALA A 630 -15.15 7.30 -0.89
C ALA A 630 -16.63 7.19 -0.47
N PRO A 631 -17.32 8.31 -0.18
CA PRO A 631 -18.74 8.28 0.16
C PRO A 631 -19.56 7.60 -0.94
N GLY A 632 -20.32 6.55 -0.57
CA GLY A 632 -21.12 5.75 -1.51
C GLY A 632 -20.34 4.72 -2.33
N LYS A 633 -19.05 4.48 -2.03
CA LYS A 633 -18.24 3.42 -2.62
C LYS A 633 -18.10 2.27 -1.64
N ASP A 634 -18.91 1.24 -1.82
CA ASP A 634 -19.00 0.10 -0.90
C ASP A 634 -18.26 -1.14 -1.45
N GLU A 635 -17.99 -1.18 -2.75
CA GLU A 635 -17.38 -2.31 -3.44
C GLU A 635 -16.60 -1.87 -4.67
N VAL A 636 -15.68 -2.72 -5.10
CA VAL A 636 -14.85 -2.56 -6.30
C VAL A 636 -14.84 -3.86 -7.10
N TYR A 637 -14.48 -3.78 -8.38
CA TYR A 637 -14.53 -4.92 -9.31
C TYR A 637 -13.21 -5.06 -10.04
N VAL A 638 -12.71 -6.29 -10.13
CA VAL A 638 -11.53 -6.64 -10.93
C VAL A 638 -11.92 -7.73 -11.91
N LEU A 639 -11.70 -7.48 -13.21
CA LEU A 639 -11.73 -8.52 -14.24
C LEU A 639 -10.32 -8.74 -14.74
N ASP A 640 -9.80 -9.95 -14.53
CA ASP A 640 -8.41 -10.30 -14.86
C ASP A 640 -8.35 -11.32 -15.98
N PHE A 641 -7.70 -10.92 -17.09
CA PHE A 641 -7.52 -11.72 -18.32
C PHE A 641 -6.15 -12.42 -18.36
N ALA A 642 -5.28 -12.16 -17.39
CA ALA A 642 -3.89 -12.57 -17.47
C ALA A 642 -3.40 -13.43 -16.30
N ASN A 643 -4.03 -13.32 -15.12
CA ASN A 643 -3.54 -13.96 -13.90
C ASN A 643 -4.52 -14.99 -13.37
N LYS A 644 -3.98 -15.99 -12.67
CA LYS A 644 -4.76 -16.94 -11.89
C LYS A 644 -5.06 -16.38 -10.51
N ALA A 645 -6.21 -16.72 -9.94
CA ALA A 645 -6.64 -16.29 -8.62
C ALA A 645 -5.59 -16.61 -7.53
N GLU A 646 -5.02 -17.83 -7.57
CA GLU A 646 -4.03 -18.32 -6.60
C GLU A 646 -2.72 -17.51 -6.64
N THR A 647 -2.34 -16.98 -7.80
CA THR A 647 -1.14 -16.12 -7.93
C THR A 647 -1.36 -14.78 -7.23
N ILE A 648 -2.55 -14.22 -7.36
CA ILE A 648 -2.93 -12.95 -6.73
C ILE A 648 -3.12 -13.13 -5.22
N GLU A 649 -3.79 -14.21 -4.81
CA GLU A 649 -3.93 -14.60 -3.41
C GLU A 649 -2.58 -14.68 -2.71
N LYS A 650 -1.63 -15.42 -3.26
CA LYS A 650 -0.27 -15.56 -2.74
C LYS A 650 0.47 -14.21 -2.65
N ALA A 651 0.27 -13.32 -3.63
CA ALA A 651 0.87 -12.00 -3.62
C ALA A 651 0.30 -11.12 -2.50
N PHE A 652 -1.01 -11.18 -2.24
CA PHE A 652 -1.68 -10.39 -1.20
C PHE A 652 -1.46 -10.97 0.20
N SER A 653 -1.49 -12.28 0.38
CA SER A 653 -1.27 -12.95 1.68
C SER A 653 0.05 -12.53 2.32
N ARG A 654 1.08 -12.30 1.50
CA ARG A 654 2.38 -11.80 1.97
C ARG A 654 2.32 -10.44 2.69
N PHE A 655 1.36 -9.58 2.38
CA PHE A 655 1.25 -8.22 2.91
C PHE A 655 -0.06 -7.97 3.64
N TYR A 656 -0.86 -9.00 3.83
CA TYR A 656 -2.16 -8.90 4.51
C TYR A 656 -2.00 -8.57 5.99
N ARG A 657 -1.03 -9.22 6.63
CA ARG A 657 -0.61 -8.96 8.02
C ARG A 657 0.81 -8.40 8.09
N THR A 658 1.51 -8.68 9.17
CA THR A 658 2.89 -8.25 9.37
C THR A 658 3.85 -9.09 8.51
N THR A 659 4.78 -8.43 7.83
CA THR A 659 5.86 -9.10 7.10
C THR A 659 7.09 -9.20 8.00
N ILE A 660 7.69 -10.38 8.12
CA ILE A 660 8.83 -10.66 8.98
C ILE A 660 9.95 -11.25 8.12
N LEU A 661 11.19 -10.74 8.27
CA LEU A 661 12.36 -11.34 7.65
C LEU A 661 12.85 -12.50 8.52
N SER A 662 12.92 -13.70 7.95
CA SER A 662 13.24 -14.95 8.68
C SER A 662 14.72 -15.13 9.02
N GLY A 663 15.62 -14.25 8.50
CA GLY A 663 17.06 -14.33 8.79
C GLY A 663 17.85 -13.23 8.07
N GLU A 664 19.13 -13.09 8.39
CA GLU A 664 20.02 -12.12 7.75
C GLU A 664 20.69 -12.70 6.50
N THR A 665 21.05 -11.82 5.57
CA THR A 665 21.80 -12.20 4.36
C THR A 665 23.23 -12.53 4.72
N ASP A 666 23.69 -13.75 4.41
CA ASP A 666 25.06 -14.23 4.71
C ASP A 666 26.11 -13.53 3.83
N PRO A 667 27.03 -12.74 4.42
CA PRO A 667 28.09 -12.06 3.66
C PRO A 667 29.11 -13.05 3.05
N ASN A 668 29.26 -14.25 3.62
CA ASN A 668 30.24 -15.23 3.13
C ASN A 668 29.89 -15.74 1.72
N LYS A 669 28.64 -15.64 1.32
CA LYS A 669 28.21 -15.95 -0.05
C LYS A 669 28.87 -15.09 -1.13
N LEU A 670 29.38 -13.91 -0.79
CA LEU A 670 30.16 -13.10 -1.74
C LEU A 670 31.47 -13.79 -2.12
N TYR A 671 32.16 -14.44 -1.17
CA TYR A 671 33.38 -15.23 -1.45
C TYR A 671 33.07 -16.44 -2.33
N ASP A 672 31.92 -17.12 -2.10
CA ASP A 672 31.51 -18.23 -2.95
C ASP A 672 31.31 -17.78 -4.41
N LEU A 673 30.65 -16.61 -4.61
CA LEU A 673 30.40 -16.04 -5.94
C LEU A 673 31.72 -15.59 -6.63
N ILE A 674 32.66 -15.01 -5.87
CA ILE A 674 33.98 -14.63 -6.39
C ILE A 674 34.74 -15.87 -6.83
N SER A 675 34.87 -16.88 -5.98
CA SER A 675 35.57 -18.14 -6.26
C SER A 675 34.98 -18.85 -7.49
N LEU A 676 33.66 -18.83 -7.63
CA LEU A 676 33.01 -19.39 -8.80
C LEU A 676 33.36 -18.63 -10.08
N MET A 677 33.36 -17.29 -10.07
CA MET A 677 33.70 -16.48 -11.24
C MET A 677 35.18 -16.61 -11.63
N GLU A 678 36.07 -16.61 -10.65
CA GLU A 678 37.52 -16.81 -10.86
C GLU A 678 37.82 -18.18 -11.46
N GLY A 679 37.06 -19.21 -11.10
CA GLY A 679 37.21 -20.57 -11.67
C GLY A 679 37.01 -20.63 -13.18
N TYR A 680 36.24 -19.71 -13.77
CA TYR A 680 36.06 -19.62 -15.23
C TYR A 680 37.16 -18.88 -15.97
N GLN A 681 38.07 -18.20 -15.28
CA GLN A 681 39.21 -17.48 -15.84
C GLN A 681 38.87 -16.48 -16.95
N VAL A 682 37.70 -15.84 -16.86
CA VAL A 682 37.24 -14.83 -17.83
C VAL A 682 37.98 -13.49 -17.62
N TYR A 683 38.46 -13.24 -16.41
CA TYR A 683 39.25 -12.08 -16.02
C TYR A 683 40.28 -12.48 -14.95
N ASP A 684 41.28 -11.65 -14.74
CA ASP A 684 42.19 -11.75 -13.61
C ASP A 684 42.20 -10.45 -12.78
N HIS A 685 42.90 -10.47 -11.65
CA HIS A 685 43.02 -9.29 -10.79
C HIS A 685 43.67 -8.08 -11.48
N SER A 686 44.59 -8.31 -12.41
CA SER A 686 45.28 -7.25 -13.17
C SER A 686 44.29 -6.57 -14.15
N ASP A 687 43.35 -7.29 -14.69
CA ASP A 687 42.30 -6.74 -15.56
C ASP A 687 41.37 -5.83 -14.76
N VAL A 688 40.95 -6.29 -13.56
CA VAL A 688 40.13 -5.50 -12.65
C VAL A 688 40.84 -4.18 -12.29
N GLU A 689 42.09 -4.24 -11.88
CA GLU A 689 42.91 -3.07 -11.51
C GLU A 689 43.04 -2.08 -12.68
N LYS A 690 43.46 -2.55 -13.85
CA LYS A 690 43.67 -1.69 -15.04
C LYS A 690 42.38 -0.98 -15.47
N VAL A 691 41.26 -1.72 -15.51
CA VAL A 691 39.98 -1.16 -15.93
C VAL A 691 39.50 -0.13 -14.92
N VAL A 692 39.59 -0.44 -13.61
CA VAL A 692 39.12 0.46 -12.55
C VAL A 692 40.02 1.70 -12.47
N ASP A 693 41.32 1.58 -12.55
CA ASP A 693 42.26 2.71 -12.56
C ASP A 693 41.99 3.65 -13.73
N LEU A 694 41.79 3.09 -14.93
CA LEU A 694 41.48 3.87 -16.12
C LEU A 694 40.10 4.54 -15.99
N PHE A 695 39.13 3.85 -15.45
CA PHE A 695 37.78 4.39 -15.20
C PHE A 695 37.81 5.55 -14.21
N LEU A 696 38.52 5.42 -13.08
CA LEU A 696 38.64 6.44 -12.04
C LEU A 696 39.48 7.65 -12.45
N SER A 697 40.41 7.47 -13.40
CA SER A 697 41.18 8.54 -13.98
C SER A 697 40.42 9.35 -15.05
N GLY A 698 39.15 9.05 -15.29
CA GLY A 698 38.33 9.70 -16.31
C GLY A 698 38.70 9.28 -17.74
N GLY A 699 39.24 8.07 -17.92
CA GLY A 699 39.57 7.50 -19.23
C GLY A 699 38.35 7.41 -20.14
N GLU A 700 38.52 7.83 -21.40
CA GLU A 700 37.50 7.72 -22.42
C GLU A 700 37.11 6.26 -22.68
N ARG A 701 35.88 6.00 -23.06
CA ARG A 701 35.30 4.67 -23.30
C ARG A 701 36.11 3.87 -24.32
N ASP A 702 36.69 4.52 -25.31
CA ASP A 702 37.52 3.92 -26.34
C ASP A 702 38.82 3.24 -25.81
N ARG A 703 39.28 3.62 -24.60
CA ARG A 703 40.40 2.97 -23.90
C ARG A 703 39.97 1.84 -22.98
N LEU A 704 38.75 1.90 -22.43
CA LEU A 704 38.19 0.87 -21.59
C LEU A 704 37.71 -0.34 -22.39
N ASP A 705 37.10 -0.09 -23.57
CA ASP A 705 36.52 -1.13 -24.41
C ASP A 705 37.51 -2.24 -24.82
N PRO A 706 38.76 -1.99 -25.23
CA PRO A 706 39.68 -3.07 -25.57
C PRO A 706 40.05 -3.98 -24.40
N LEU A 707 40.13 -3.44 -23.17
CA LEU A 707 40.39 -4.25 -21.96
C LEU A 707 39.19 -5.15 -21.62
N LEU A 708 37.98 -4.63 -21.73
CA LEU A 708 36.77 -5.41 -21.51
C LEU A 708 36.51 -6.44 -22.61
N ASP A 709 36.82 -6.09 -23.88
CA ASP A 709 36.64 -6.98 -25.03
C ASP A 709 37.54 -8.21 -24.96
N SER A 710 38.74 -8.11 -24.35
CA SER A 710 39.58 -9.29 -24.07
C SER A 710 38.85 -10.29 -23.16
N CYS A 711 38.17 -9.80 -22.12
CA CYS A 711 37.36 -10.65 -21.23
C CYS A 711 36.12 -11.23 -21.96
N VAL A 712 35.50 -10.47 -22.87
CA VAL A 712 34.36 -10.96 -23.69
C VAL A 712 34.82 -12.11 -24.62
N VAL A 713 36.03 -12.05 -25.17
CA VAL A 713 36.58 -13.14 -25.98
C VAL A 713 36.76 -14.41 -25.14
N LEU A 714 37.34 -14.30 -23.94
CA LEU A 714 37.53 -15.45 -23.03
C LEU A 714 36.15 -16.03 -22.60
N TYR A 715 35.18 -15.18 -22.28
CA TYR A 715 33.80 -15.59 -21.99
C TYR A 715 33.17 -16.35 -23.18
N GLY A 716 33.42 -15.90 -24.42
CA GLY A 716 32.89 -16.55 -25.62
C GLY A 716 33.48 -17.94 -25.89
N GLN A 717 34.63 -18.29 -25.28
CA GLN A 717 35.28 -19.61 -25.38
C GLN A 717 34.70 -20.62 -24.36
N LEU A 718 33.93 -20.18 -23.38
CA LEU A 718 33.29 -21.07 -22.42
C LEU A 718 32.11 -21.83 -23.08
N GLU A 719 31.83 -23.02 -22.53
CA GLU A 719 30.61 -23.76 -22.87
C GLU A 719 29.35 -22.94 -22.50
N THR A 720 28.26 -23.18 -23.20
CA THR A 720 27.02 -22.39 -23.02
C THR A 720 26.52 -22.37 -21.57
N GLU A 721 26.69 -23.50 -20.87
CA GLU A 721 26.29 -23.60 -19.46
C GLU A 721 27.16 -22.75 -18.55
N ASP A 722 28.48 -22.78 -18.77
CA ASP A 722 29.49 -22.00 -18.05
C ASP A 722 29.28 -20.49 -18.29
N GLN A 723 28.93 -20.09 -19.51
CA GLN A 723 28.58 -18.71 -19.85
C GLN A 723 27.38 -18.24 -19.02
N ILE A 724 26.32 -19.07 -18.90
CA ILE A 724 25.13 -18.77 -18.11
C ILE A 724 25.48 -18.65 -16.63
N GLN A 725 26.26 -19.61 -16.10
CA GLN A 725 26.66 -19.63 -14.70
C GLN A 725 27.55 -18.43 -14.35
N PHE A 726 28.57 -18.12 -15.15
CA PHE A 726 29.41 -16.93 -14.97
C PHE A 726 28.61 -15.64 -14.95
N LYS A 727 27.78 -15.41 -15.99
CA LYS A 727 26.96 -14.17 -16.10
C LYS A 727 25.94 -14.04 -14.99
N SER A 728 25.40 -15.17 -14.51
CA SER A 728 24.47 -15.22 -13.38
C SER A 728 25.18 -14.90 -12.06
N ALA A 729 26.37 -15.49 -11.83
CA ALA A 729 27.20 -15.23 -10.65
C ALA A 729 27.64 -13.77 -10.58
N ALA A 730 28.11 -13.20 -11.71
CA ALA A 730 28.48 -11.79 -11.80
C ALA A 730 27.34 -10.85 -11.47
N LYS A 731 26.14 -11.08 -12.00
CA LYS A 731 24.94 -10.31 -11.65
C LYS A 731 24.52 -10.49 -10.19
N ALA A 732 24.66 -11.71 -9.65
CA ALA A 732 24.35 -12.00 -8.24
C ALA A 732 25.32 -11.27 -7.32
N PHE A 733 26.63 -11.27 -7.63
CA PHE A 733 27.64 -10.55 -6.89
C PHE A 733 27.36 -9.04 -6.85
N VAL A 734 27.20 -8.40 -8.01
CA VAL A 734 26.91 -6.95 -8.09
C VAL A 734 25.64 -6.58 -7.29
N ARG A 735 24.60 -7.38 -7.39
CA ARG A 735 23.35 -7.15 -6.66
C ARG A 735 23.52 -7.32 -5.15
N THR A 736 24.19 -8.38 -4.72
CA THR A 736 24.37 -8.72 -3.30
C THR A 736 25.34 -7.76 -2.64
N TYR A 737 26.48 -7.47 -3.28
CA TYR A 737 27.45 -6.50 -2.78
C TYR A 737 26.86 -5.08 -2.72
N GLY A 738 26.11 -4.65 -3.75
CA GLY A 738 25.42 -3.36 -3.75
C GLY A 738 24.44 -3.18 -2.59
N PHE A 739 23.93 -4.29 -2.02
CA PHE A 739 23.10 -4.29 -0.84
C PHE A 739 23.94 -4.39 0.45
N LEU A 740 24.79 -5.41 0.59
CA LEU A 740 25.57 -5.65 1.79
C LEU A 740 26.55 -4.51 2.09
N GLY A 741 27.10 -3.85 1.07
CA GLY A 741 27.98 -2.70 1.24
C GLY A 741 27.34 -1.53 1.98
N SER A 742 26.00 -1.44 2.02
CA SER A 742 25.28 -0.41 2.77
C SER A 742 25.04 -0.73 4.25
N ILE A 743 25.16 -2.01 4.64
CA ILE A 743 24.80 -2.47 6.00
C ILE A 743 26.00 -3.04 6.76
N LEU A 744 27.01 -3.54 6.06
CA LEU A 744 28.20 -4.09 6.71
C LEU A 744 28.96 -3.00 7.48
N PRO A 745 29.48 -3.32 8.68
CA PRO A 745 30.20 -2.36 9.52
C PRO A 745 31.59 -2.02 8.96
N TYR A 746 32.12 -2.84 8.03
CA TYR A 746 33.43 -2.68 7.38
C TYR A 746 33.29 -2.51 5.87
N GLY A 747 34.23 -1.83 5.25
CA GLY A 747 34.36 -1.71 3.80
C GLY A 747 35.33 -2.73 3.24
N ASN A 748 35.18 -3.10 1.96
CA ASN A 748 36.11 -3.95 1.25
C ASN A 748 36.44 -3.34 -0.13
N ALA A 749 37.63 -2.77 -0.27
CA ALA A 749 38.06 -2.10 -1.49
C ALA A 749 38.17 -3.05 -2.70
N ALA A 750 38.55 -4.32 -2.48
CA ALA A 750 38.64 -5.30 -3.56
C ALA A 750 37.23 -5.65 -4.11
N TRP A 751 36.22 -5.77 -3.24
CA TRP A 751 34.83 -5.99 -3.66
C TRP A 751 34.25 -4.78 -4.41
N GLU A 752 34.64 -3.56 -4.00
CA GLU A 752 34.22 -2.34 -4.70
C GLU A 752 34.84 -2.31 -6.11
N LYS A 753 36.13 -2.55 -6.25
CA LYS A 753 36.82 -2.63 -7.56
C LYS A 753 36.15 -3.67 -8.46
N LEU A 754 35.92 -4.87 -7.93
CA LEU A 754 35.25 -5.95 -8.67
C LEU A 754 33.84 -5.58 -9.07
N SER A 755 33.09 -4.89 -8.19
CA SER A 755 31.75 -4.41 -8.51
C SER A 755 31.73 -3.40 -9.64
N ILE A 756 32.67 -2.44 -9.66
CA ILE A 756 32.85 -1.47 -10.75
C ILE A 756 33.18 -2.20 -12.07
N PHE A 757 34.18 -3.07 -12.05
CA PHE A 757 34.57 -3.85 -13.21
C PHE A 757 33.43 -4.67 -13.80
N LEU A 758 32.71 -5.44 -12.98
CA LEU A 758 31.58 -6.27 -13.42
C LEU A 758 30.41 -5.44 -13.95
N ASN A 759 30.12 -4.25 -13.39
CA ASN A 759 29.11 -3.36 -13.94
C ASN A 759 29.44 -2.86 -15.36
N LEU A 760 30.75 -2.74 -15.69
CA LEU A 760 31.22 -2.38 -17.03
C LEU A 760 31.22 -3.60 -17.98
N LEU A 761 31.59 -4.78 -17.48
CA LEU A 761 31.73 -6.00 -18.28
C LEU A 761 30.36 -6.65 -18.62
N ILE A 762 29.44 -6.81 -17.65
CA ILE A 762 28.17 -7.54 -17.83
C ILE A 762 27.35 -7.07 -19.05
N PRO A 763 27.22 -5.76 -19.35
CA PRO A 763 26.47 -5.30 -20.53
C PRO A 763 27.10 -5.73 -21.86
N LYS A 764 28.43 -5.96 -21.89
CA LYS A 764 29.14 -6.39 -23.09
C LYS A 764 29.09 -7.90 -23.32
N LEU A 765 28.85 -8.71 -22.29
CA LEU A 765 28.77 -10.15 -22.40
C LEU A 765 27.57 -10.57 -23.28
N PRO A 766 27.76 -11.33 -24.36
CA PRO A 766 26.68 -11.82 -25.19
C PRO A 766 25.73 -12.71 -24.40
N SER A 767 24.47 -12.76 -24.80
CA SER A 767 23.55 -13.75 -24.25
C SER A 767 23.78 -15.07 -24.97
N PRO A 768 23.94 -16.18 -24.24
CA PRO A 768 24.10 -17.50 -24.88
C PRO A 768 22.94 -17.77 -25.82
N GLN A 769 23.20 -18.24 -27.04
CA GLN A 769 22.21 -18.66 -27.99
C GLN A 769 21.78 -20.08 -27.60
N THR A 770 20.54 -20.22 -27.16
CA THR A 770 19.88 -21.54 -27.00
C THR A 770 18.95 -21.74 -28.17
N ASP A 771 18.94 -22.96 -28.75
CA ASP A 771 18.04 -23.31 -29.83
C ASP A 771 16.58 -23.05 -29.46
N ASP A 772 15.82 -22.42 -30.34
CA ASP A 772 14.40 -22.14 -30.12
C ASP A 772 13.56 -23.39 -30.38
N LEU A 773 13.51 -24.29 -29.40
CA LEU A 773 12.72 -25.53 -29.44
C LEU A 773 11.19 -25.28 -29.48
N SER A 774 10.75 -24.06 -29.73
CA SER A 774 9.35 -23.69 -29.94
C SER A 774 9.07 -23.14 -31.35
N GLU A 775 10.04 -23.28 -32.29
CA GLU A 775 9.89 -22.84 -33.65
C GLU A 775 8.85 -23.69 -34.37
N GLY A 776 7.94 -23.06 -35.14
CA GLY A 776 6.87 -23.78 -35.89
C GLY A 776 5.56 -23.97 -35.13
N ILE A 777 5.54 -23.80 -33.77
CA ILE A 777 4.32 -24.02 -32.97
C ILE A 777 3.16 -23.07 -33.32
N LEU A 778 3.47 -21.86 -33.80
CA LEU A 778 2.48 -20.83 -34.12
C LEU A 778 1.56 -21.20 -35.31
N SER A 779 2.03 -22.07 -36.20
CA SER A 779 1.24 -22.54 -37.35
C SER A 779 0.10 -23.50 -36.97
N THR A 780 0.07 -23.97 -35.72
CA THR A 780 -0.90 -24.94 -35.23
C THR A 780 -2.11 -24.30 -34.52
N VAL A 781 -2.14 -22.96 -34.37
CA VAL A 781 -3.18 -22.26 -33.62
C VAL A 781 -4.35 -21.89 -34.52
N ASP A 782 -5.58 -22.25 -34.08
CA ASP A 782 -6.83 -21.81 -34.67
C ASP A 782 -7.41 -20.63 -33.87
N LEU A 783 -7.32 -19.42 -34.46
CA LEU A 783 -7.78 -18.18 -33.84
C LEU A 783 -9.30 -18.01 -33.93
N ASP A 784 -9.99 -18.67 -34.88
CA ASP A 784 -11.44 -18.56 -35.03
C ASP A 784 -12.20 -19.21 -33.87
N SER A 785 -11.57 -20.16 -33.19
CA SER A 785 -12.12 -20.85 -32.02
C SER A 785 -12.01 -20.07 -30.70
N TYR A 786 -11.36 -18.91 -30.69
CA TYR A 786 -11.15 -18.14 -29.45
C TYR A 786 -12.46 -17.69 -28.80
N ARG A 787 -12.62 -18.02 -27.52
CA ARG A 787 -13.75 -17.62 -26.68
C ARG A 787 -13.22 -17.12 -25.32
N ASN A 788 -13.89 -16.11 -24.78
CA ASN A 788 -13.68 -15.65 -23.41
C ASN A 788 -14.88 -16.09 -22.57
N GLU A 789 -14.63 -16.75 -21.46
CA GLU A 789 -15.64 -17.10 -20.47
C GLU A 789 -15.25 -16.49 -19.12
N ALA A 790 -16.16 -15.71 -18.54
CA ALA A 790 -16.00 -15.26 -17.17
C ALA A 790 -16.29 -16.41 -16.22
N ARG A 791 -15.35 -16.75 -15.35
CA ARG A 791 -15.65 -17.59 -14.20
C ARG A 791 -16.58 -16.86 -13.25
N GLU A 792 -17.29 -17.60 -12.38
CA GLU A 792 -18.00 -16.98 -11.28
C GLU A 792 -17.04 -16.08 -10.47
N ALA A 793 -17.54 -14.94 -9.97
CA ALA A 793 -16.76 -14.07 -9.11
C ALA A 793 -16.26 -14.87 -7.90
N VAL A 794 -14.96 -14.99 -7.78
CA VAL A 794 -14.32 -15.67 -6.65
C VAL A 794 -13.90 -14.59 -5.67
N ALA A 795 -14.44 -14.63 -4.45
CA ALA A 795 -13.87 -13.88 -3.35
C ALA A 795 -12.55 -14.58 -2.97
N ILE A 796 -11.42 -13.98 -3.33
CA ILE A 796 -10.10 -14.49 -2.93
C ILE A 796 -9.94 -14.22 -1.45
N ARG A 797 -9.63 -15.27 -0.68
CA ARG A 797 -9.47 -15.21 0.75
C ARG A 797 -7.99 -15.25 1.10
N LEU A 798 -7.60 -14.43 2.05
CA LEU A 798 -6.22 -14.30 2.48
C LEU A 798 -6.00 -15.07 3.79
N GLU A 799 -4.87 -15.76 3.90
CA GLU A 799 -4.46 -16.44 5.12
C GLU A 799 -4.19 -15.45 6.24
N ASP A 800 -4.69 -15.74 7.45
CA ASP A 800 -4.54 -14.90 8.64
C ASP A 800 -3.29 -15.27 9.44
N GLU A 801 -2.14 -15.25 8.78
CA GLU A 801 -0.83 -15.51 9.36
C GLU A 801 0.16 -14.41 8.99
N ASP A 802 1.16 -14.19 9.85
CA ASP A 802 2.28 -13.31 9.53
C ASP A 802 3.12 -13.95 8.43
N ALA A 803 3.50 -13.15 7.43
CA ALA A 803 4.26 -13.67 6.31
C ALA A 803 5.76 -13.63 6.62
N GLU A 804 6.42 -14.78 6.66
CA GLU A 804 7.87 -14.87 6.69
C GLU A 804 8.46 -14.77 5.29
N ILE A 805 9.43 -13.88 5.11
CA ILE A 805 10.17 -13.73 3.86
C ILE A 805 11.62 -14.13 4.06
N ALA A 806 12.15 -14.92 3.12
CA ALA A 806 13.55 -15.32 3.15
C ALA A 806 14.50 -14.13 2.93
N PRO A 807 15.73 -14.17 3.47
CA PRO A 807 16.76 -13.18 3.20
C PRO A 807 17.09 -13.10 1.70
N VAL A 808 17.91 -12.09 1.30
CA VAL A 808 18.25 -11.89 -0.11
C VAL A 808 18.90 -13.15 -0.67
N PRO A 809 18.38 -13.75 -1.77
CA PRO A 809 18.98 -14.96 -2.35
C PRO A 809 20.38 -14.67 -2.87
N THR A 810 21.39 -15.25 -2.25
CA THR A 810 22.82 -15.06 -2.58
C THR A 810 23.41 -16.21 -3.37
N GLY A 811 22.73 -17.37 -3.47
CA GLY A 811 23.35 -18.60 -3.92
C GLY A 811 22.69 -19.34 -5.10
N LYS A 812 21.69 -18.77 -5.76
CA LYS A 812 21.15 -19.40 -6.98
C LYS A 812 21.89 -18.87 -8.21
N VAL A 813 22.94 -19.56 -8.59
CA VAL A 813 23.58 -19.44 -9.91
C VAL A 813 22.65 -20.11 -10.93
N GLY A 814 22.40 -19.45 -12.07
CA GLY A 814 21.52 -20.00 -13.10
C GLY A 814 22.11 -21.30 -13.66
N HIS A 815 21.33 -22.36 -13.66
CA HIS A 815 21.59 -23.56 -14.44
C HIS A 815 20.73 -23.49 -15.70
N ILE A 816 21.17 -24.16 -16.77
CA ILE A 816 20.26 -24.52 -17.87
C ILE A 816 19.23 -25.45 -17.22
N VAL A 817 17.99 -24.99 -17.15
CA VAL A 817 16.88 -25.91 -16.87
C VAL A 817 16.79 -26.79 -18.10
N GLU A 818 17.06 -28.10 -17.95
CA GLU A 818 16.81 -29.04 -19.03
C GLU A 818 15.40 -28.80 -19.56
N PRO A 819 15.21 -28.62 -20.86
CA PRO A 819 13.90 -28.36 -21.42
C PRO A 819 13.02 -29.56 -21.11
N GLU A 820 11.88 -29.32 -20.44
CA GLU A 820 10.85 -30.32 -20.21
C GLU A 820 10.16 -30.58 -21.55
N MET A 821 10.71 -31.53 -22.35
CA MET A 821 10.19 -31.86 -23.68
C MET A 821 8.91 -32.66 -23.54
N ASP A 822 7.85 -32.17 -24.14
CA ASP A 822 6.54 -32.79 -24.09
C ASP A 822 5.93 -32.83 -25.50
N PRO A 823 5.23 -33.90 -25.89
CA PRO A 823 4.50 -33.95 -27.16
C PRO A 823 3.45 -32.85 -27.24
N LEU A 824 3.24 -32.28 -28.41
CA LEU A 824 2.25 -31.25 -28.64
C LEU A 824 0.84 -31.68 -28.18
N SER A 825 0.48 -32.93 -28.40
CA SER A 825 -0.78 -33.52 -27.98
C SER A 825 -0.97 -33.48 -26.45
N HIS A 826 0.10 -33.72 -25.68
CA HIS A 826 0.09 -33.70 -24.20
C HIS A 826 0.05 -32.26 -23.66
N ILE A 827 0.82 -31.34 -24.28
CA ILE A 827 0.79 -29.91 -23.96
C ILE A 827 -0.63 -29.34 -24.16
N ILE A 828 -1.32 -29.79 -25.24
CA ILE A 828 -2.71 -29.41 -25.50
C ILE A 828 -3.68 -30.06 -24.51
N SER A 829 -3.47 -31.33 -24.16
CA SER A 829 -4.34 -32.09 -23.25
C SER A 829 -4.30 -31.52 -21.83
N GLU A 830 -3.11 -31.17 -21.30
CA GLU A 830 -2.98 -30.50 -19.98
C GLU A 830 -3.63 -29.11 -19.95
N PHE A 831 -3.67 -28.43 -21.09
CA PHE A 831 -4.35 -27.14 -21.22
C PHE A 831 -5.88 -27.27 -21.10
N ASN A 832 -6.44 -28.46 -21.38
CA ASN A 832 -7.89 -28.72 -21.47
C ASN A 832 -8.48 -29.56 -20.33
N GLY A 833 -7.70 -30.02 -19.34
CA GLY A 833 -8.17 -31.02 -18.40
C GLY A 833 -8.00 -30.64 -16.92
N MET A 834 -9.10 -30.35 -16.27
CA MET A 834 -9.25 -30.56 -14.81
C MET A 834 -10.73 -30.63 -14.44
N PHE A 835 -11.18 -31.84 -13.94
CA PHE A 835 -12.18 -32.01 -12.88
C PHE A 835 -12.45 -33.50 -12.63
N GLY A 836 -12.51 -33.93 -11.35
CA GLY A 836 -12.75 -35.32 -10.91
C GLY A 836 -13.79 -35.42 -9.80
N ASN A 837 -14.43 -36.59 -9.71
CA ASN A 837 -15.52 -36.96 -8.78
C ASN A 837 -15.02 -37.67 -7.51
N ILE A 838 -15.71 -37.49 -6.34
CA ILE A 838 -15.35 -38.04 -5.03
C ILE A 838 -16.24 -39.23 -4.66
N GLN A 839 -15.65 -40.33 -4.12
CA GLN A 839 -16.36 -41.45 -3.47
C GLN A 839 -15.93 -41.58 -2.01
N TRP A 840 -16.86 -41.78 -1.08
CA TRP A 840 -16.61 -41.90 0.38
C TRP A 840 -16.65 -43.38 0.83
N ASN A 841 -15.70 -43.78 1.70
CA ASN A 841 -15.64 -45.17 2.28
C ASN A 841 -16.49 -45.32 3.55
N ASP A 842 -16.69 -44.20 4.35
CA ASP A 842 -17.53 -44.21 5.55
C ASP A 842 -18.42 -42.94 5.60
N ALA A 843 -19.50 -43.00 4.87
CA ALA A 843 -20.43 -41.89 4.74
C ALA A 843 -21.13 -41.46 6.03
N ASP A 844 -21.44 -42.38 6.94
CA ASP A 844 -22.18 -42.12 8.19
C ASP A 844 -21.31 -41.37 9.23
N ASN A 845 -20.02 -41.65 9.29
CA ASN A 845 -19.08 -40.95 10.17
C ASN A 845 -18.79 -39.53 9.63
N VAL A 846 -18.57 -39.41 8.34
CA VAL A 846 -18.39 -38.13 7.67
C VAL A 846 -19.59 -37.22 7.89
N GLN A 847 -20.81 -37.75 7.78
CA GLN A 847 -22.04 -36.96 7.99
C GLN A 847 -22.19 -36.45 9.43
N ARG A 848 -21.84 -37.27 10.43
CA ARG A 848 -21.88 -36.82 11.84
C ARG A 848 -20.89 -35.72 12.13
N GLN A 849 -19.68 -35.80 11.60
CA GLN A 849 -18.64 -34.77 11.78
C GLN A 849 -19.00 -33.47 11.06
N LEU A 850 -19.52 -33.54 9.84
CA LEU A 850 -19.98 -32.36 9.11
C LEU A 850 -21.04 -31.55 9.88
N LEU A 851 -21.89 -32.18 10.66
CA LEU A 851 -22.90 -31.52 11.48
C LEU A 851 -22.29 -30.79 12.70
N GLN A 852 -21.14 -31.22 13.22
CA GLN A 852 -20.50 -30.62 14.40
C GLN A 852 -19.56 -29.47 14.03
N ILE A 853 -18.98 -29.46 12.83
CA ILE A 853 -18.02 -28.46 12.37
C ILE A 853 -18.53 -27.02 12.53
N PRO A 854 -19.77 -26.66 12.13
CA PRO A 854 -20.25 -25.28 12.29
C PRO A 854 -20.25 -24.78 13.74
N ALA A 855 -20.62 -25.65 14.69
CA ALA A 855 -20.62 -25.30 16.12
C ALA A 855 -19.18 -25.03 16.59
N MET A 856 -18.21 -25.89 16.23
CA MET A 856 -16.81 -25.73 16.60
C MET A 856 -16.20 -24.45 16.02
N VAL A 857 -16.49 -24.15 14.76
CA VAL A 857 -16.01 -22.93 14.08
C VAL A 857 -16.61 -21.65 14.72
N SER A 858 -17.87 -21.69 15.10
CA SER A 858 -18.53 -20.51 15.71
C SER A 858 -18.00 -20.12 17.10
N HIS A 859 -17.24 -21.00 17.76
CA HIS A 859 -16.59 -20.72 19.05
C HIS A 859 -15.25 -20.01 18.91
N ASP A 860 -14.69 -19.91 17.72
CA ASP A 860 -13.43 -19.18 17.49
C ASP A 860 -13.55 -17.69 17.83
N GLU A 861 -12.63 -17.20 18.66
CA GLU A 861 -12.68 -15.82 19.19
C GLU A 861 -12.44 -14.76 18.10
N LYS A 862 -11.54 -15.05 17.15
CA LYS A 862 -11.21 -14.13 16.05
C LYS A 862 -12.39 -14.03 15.08
N TYR A 863 -13.02 -15.17 14.77
CA TYR A 863 -14.22 -15.19 13.94
C TYR A 863 -15.38 -14.42 14.58
N ARG A 864 -15.62 -14.59 15.89
CA ARG A 864 -16.65 -13.81 16.61
C ARG A 864 -16.33 -12.32 16.63
N ASN A 865 -15.08 -11.94 16.81
CA ASN A 865 -14.68 -10.54 16.75
C ASN A 865 -14.90 -9.94 15.35
N ALA A 866 -14.56 -10.67 14.29
CA ALA A 866 -14.78 -10.25 12.91
C ALA A 866 -16.27 -10.10 12.57
N MET A 867 -17.14 -11.02 13.03
CA MET A 867 -18.58 -10.91 12.86
C MET A 867 -19.16 -9.61 13.43
N LYS A 868 -18.64 -9.13 14.57
CA LYS A 868 -19.13 -7.92 15.25
C LYS A 868 -18.60 -6.63 14.64
N ASN A 869 -17.32 -6.61 14.24
CA ASN A 869 -16.56 -5.38 13.99
C ASN A 869 -16.16 -5.20 12.53
N SER A 870 -16.43 -6.19 11.67
CA SER A 870 -16.01 -6.20 10.27
C SER A 870 -17.17 -6.38 9.30
N ASP A 871 -16.90 -6.32 8.00
CA ASP A 871 -17.85 -6.67 6.98
C ASP A 871 -18.01 -8.19 6.82
N GLU A 872 -18.98 -8.61 6.03
CA GLU A 872 -19.28 -10.02 5.79
C GLU A 872 -18.09 -10.78 5.18
N GLN A 873 -17.32 -10.13 4.31
CA GLN A 873 -16.19 -10.75 3.64
C GLN A 873 -15.04 -11.08 4.61
N GLU A 874 -14.71 -10.16 5.49
CA GLU A 874 -13.68 -10.35 6.51
C GLU A 874 -14.10 -11.37 7.58
N ALA A 875 -15.40 -11.36 7.97
CA ALA A 875 -15.94 -12.40 8.84
C ALA A 875 -15.85 -13.78 8.18
N ARG A 876 -16.03 -13.84 6.86
CA ARG A 876 -15.91 -15.08 6.08
C ARG A 876 -14.47 -15.60 6.04
N THR A 877 -13.48 -14.72 5.91
CA THR A 877 -12.06 -15.07 5.95
C THR A 877 -11.67 -15.67 7.31
N GLU A 878 -12.13 -15.06 8.41
CA GLU A 878 -11.88 -15.61 9.74
C GLU A 878 -12.63 -16.93 9.99
N SER A 879 -13.81 -17.12 9.44
CA SER A 879 -14.54 -18.39 9.44
C SER A 879 -13.77 -19.49 8.73
N GLU A 880 -13.17 -19.21 7.58
CA GLU A 880 -12.36 -20.19 6.84
C GLU A 880 -11.11 -20.61 7.61
N ARG A 881 -10.41 -19.65 8.24
CA ARG A 881 -9.28 -19.93 9.11
C ARG A 881 -9.68 -20.84 10.28
N ALA A 882 -10.78 -20.51 10.95
CA ALA A 882 -11.31 -21.32 12.06
C ALA A 882 -11.71 -22.72 11.59
N LEU A 883 -12.32 -22.82 10.39
CA LEU A 883 -12.65 -24.11 9.78
C LEU A 883 -11.41 -24.95 9.49
N GLN A 884 -10.34 -24.39 8.96
CA GLN A 884 -9.08 -25.11 8.75
C GLN A 884 -8.55 -25.71 10.06
N GLN A 885 -8.53 -24.93 11.14
CA GLN A 885 -8.09 -25.40 12.45
C GLN A 885 -8.98 -26.55 12.97
N VAL A 886 -10.29 -26.43 12.81
CA VAL A 886 -11.23 -27.50 13.18
C VAL A 886 -10.99 -28.75 12.35
N ILE A 887 -10.81 -28.65 11.04
CA ILE A 887 -10.50 -29.79 10.16
C ILE A 887 -9.18 -30.47 10.57
N PHE A 888 -8.15 -29.71 10.94
CA PHE A 888 -6.91 -30.26 11.49
C PHE A 888 -7.14 -31.00 12.80
N SER A 889 -8.00 -30.49 13.68
CA SER A 889 -8.28 -31.15 14.97
C SER A 889 -9.01 -32.49 14.83
N ILE A 890 -9.82 -32.65 13.76
CA ILE A 890 -10.54 -33.89 13.49
C ILE A 890 -9.78 -34.87 12.56
N MET A 891 -8.56 -34.53 12.15
CA MET A 891 -7.73 -35.39 11.27
C MET A 891 -7.51 -36.77 11.82
N ALA A 892 -7.31 -36.90 13.16
CA ALA A 892 -7.07 -38.17 13.82
C ALA A 892 -8.31 -39.11 13.78
N ASP A 893 -9.51 -38.52 13.74
CA ASP A 893 -10.78 -39.26 13.78
C ASP A 893 -11.31 -39.54 12.35
N ASN A 894 -10.95 -38.73 11.36
CA ASN A 894 -11.37 -38.93 9.98
C ASN A 894 -10.36 -38.41 8.96
N MET A 895 -9.41 -39.26 8.62
CA MET A 895 -8.37 -38.95 7.62
C MET A 895 -8.94 -38.73 6.22
N GLU A 896 -10.06 -39.32 5.88
CA GLU A 896 -10.67 -39.20 4.56
C GLU A 896 -11.32 -37.83 4.36
N LEU A 897 -12.04 -37.30 5.36
CA LEU A 897 -12.59 -35.97 5.37
C LEU A 897 -11.47 -34.92 5.28
N PHE A 898 -10.41 -35.12 6.04
CA PHE A 898 -9.22 -34.26 5.99
C PHE A 898 -8.58 -34.24 4.59
N LYS A 899 -8.33 -35.39 3.97
CA LYS A 899 -7.78 -35.47 2.61
C LYS A 899 -8.67 -34.80 1.58
N GLN A 900 -9.98 -35.02 1.62
CA GLN A 900 -10.91 -34.40 0.69
C GLN A 900 -10.93 -32.87 0.85
N PHE A 901 -10.84 -32.38 2.07
CA PHE A 901 -10.76 -30.93 2.31
C PHE A 901 -9.45 -30.32 1.79
N GLN A 902 -8.33 -31.05 1.87
CA GLN A 902 -7.03 -30.55 1.37
C GLN A 902 -6.87 -30.71 -0.14
N ASP A 903 -7.29 -31.86 -0.70
CA ASP A 903 -6.95 -32.24 -2.06
C ASP A 903 -8.05 -31.84 -3.08
N ASN A 904 -9.27 -31.47 -2.60
CA ASN A 904 -10.41 -31.16 -3.46
C ASN A 904 -10.91 -29.72 -3.26
N PRO A 905 -10.51 -28.75 -4.13
CA PRO A 905 -10.89 -27.35 -3.99
C PRO A 905 -12.41 -27.12 -4.01
N SER A 906 -13.16 -27.94 -4.78
CA SER A 906 -14.62 -27.79 -4.86
C SER A 906 -15.29 -28.21 -3.55
N PHE A 907 -14.83 -29.27 -2.92
CA PHE A 907 -15.30 -29.74 -1.61
C PHE A 907 -14.93 -28.74 -0.51
N LYS A 908 -13.69 -28.25 -0.52
CA LYS A 908 -13.23 -27.21 0.42
C LYS A 908 -14.13 -25.97 0.33
N LYS A 909 -14.38 -25.47 -0.89
CA LYS A 909 -15.25 -24.32 -1.12
C LYS A 909 -16.67 -24.56 -0.61
N TRP A 910 -17.26 -25.69 -0.98
CA TRP A 910 -18.62 -26.05 -0.53
C TRP A 910 -18.75 -26.09 1.00
N LEU A 911 -17.81 -26.76 1.68
CA LEU A 911 -17.83 -26.87 3.15
C LEU A 911 -17.65 -25.50 3.80
N THR A 912 -16.74 -24.68 3.30
CA THR A 912 -16.53 -23.33 3.78
C THR A 912 -17.79 -22.46 3.65
N ASP A 913 -18.43 -22.49 2.48
CA ASP A 913 -19.65 -21.72 2.23
C ASP A 913 -20.81 -22.19 3.11
N MET A 914 -20.94 -23.50 3.29
CA MET A 914 -21.97 -24.07 4.18
C MET A 914 -21.75 -23.65 5.65
N VAL A 915 -20.53 -23.78 6.17
CA VAL A 915 -20.22 -23.42 7.57
C VAL A 915 -20.44 -21.93 7.80
N PHE A 916 -19.96 -21.09 6.90
CA PHE A 916 -20.18 -19.63 7.00
C PHE A 916 -21.65 -19.26 7.01
N ASN A 917 -22.45 -19.76 6.06
CA ASN A 917 -23.88 -19.46 5.96
C ASN A 917 -24.69 -19.91 7.19
N LEU A 918 -24.24 -20.95 7.88
CA LEU A 918 -24.88 -21.45 9.09
C LEU A 918 -24.48 -20.65 10.34
N THR A 919 -23.25 -20.13 10.40
CA THR A 919 -22.67 -19.54 11.61
C THR A 919 -22.63 -18.03 11.62
N TYR A 920 -22.66 -17.39 10.46
CA TYR A 920 -22.54 -15.92 10.37
C TYR A 920 -23.75 -15.21 10.98
N ASN A 921 -23.47 -14.34 11.96
CA ASN A 921 -24.43 -13.41 12.52
C ASN A 921 -23.70 -12.17 13.06
N LYS A 922 -24.32 -10.99 12.88
CA LYS A 922 -23.71 -9.70 13.31
C LYS A 922 -23.65 -9.50 14.83
N GLU A 923 -24.25 -10.37 15.60
CA GLU A 923 -24.22 -10.32 17.07
C GLU A 923 -23.05 -11.13 17.65
N GLY A 924 -22.35 -11.93 16.81
CA GLY A 924 -21.23 -12.79 17.20
C GLY A 924 -21.62 -13.89 18.19
N LYS A 925 -22.84 -14.41 18.07
CA LYS A 925 -23.34 -15.55 18.85
C LYS A 925 -22.82 -16.86 18.28
N SER A 926 -22.49 -17.81 19.16
CA SER A 926 -22.13 -19.17 18.76
C SER A 926 -23.32 -19.91 18.17
N TYR A 927 -23.06 -20.75 17.17
CA TYR A 927 -24.05 -21.59 16.53
C TYR A 927 -24.34 -22.84 17.42
N GLU A 928 -25.61 -23.12 17.66
CA GLU A 928 -26.06 -24.34 18.36
C GLU A 928 -26.60 -25.36 17.34
N VAL A 929 -26.14 -26.61 17.43
CA VAL A 929 -26.60 -27.67 16.53
C VAL A 929 -28.10 -27.92 16.75
N PRO A 930 -28.97 -27.77 15.74
CA PRO A 930 -30.39 -28.06 15.87
C PRO A 930 -30.61 -29.55 16.16
N GLY A 931 -31.45 -29.88 17.14
CA GLY A 931 -31.64 -31.24 17.66
C GLY A 931 -32.25 -32.28 16.70
N ASN A 932 -32.46 -31.96 15.39
CA ASN A 932 -33.05 -32.90 14.41
C ASN A 932 -32.80 -32.42 12.95
N CYS A 933 -31.60 -32.19 12.51
CA CYS A 933 -31.33 -31.96 11.08
C CYS A 933 -30.66 -33.20 10.45
N GLN A 934 -31.41 -33.91 9.60
CA GLN A 934 -30.83 -34.86 8.63
C GLN A 934 -30.36 -34.08 7.41
N TYR A 935 -29.04 -33.90 7.27
CA TYR A 935 -28.43 -33.44 6.02
C TYR A 935 -28.07 -34.66 5.16
N SER A 936 -28.58 -34.73 3.94
CA SER A 936 -28.18 -35.72 2.97
C SER A 936 -26.91 -35.25 2.23
N ILE A 937 -25.91 -36.12 2.14
CA ILE A 937 -24.74 -35.94 1.27
C ILE A 937 -25.26 -35.89 -0.17
N PRO A 938 -24.84 -34.93 -1.02
CA PRO A 938 -25.31 -34.87 -2.39
C PRO A 938 -24.87 -36.10 -3.16
N GLU A 939 -25.79 -36.91 -3.69
CA GLU A 939 -25.47 -37.93 -4.70
C GLU A 939 -25.02 -37.22 -5.99
N GLN A 940 -23.96 -37.76 -6.56
CA GLN A 940 -23.35 -37.28 -7.80
C GLN A 940 -24.29 -37.47 -8.99
N LYS A 941 -25.03 -36.43 -9.36
CA LYS A 941 -25.51 -36.25 -10.75
C LYS A 941 -25.62 -34.74 -11.00
N GLY A 942 -24.91 -34.29 -12.02
CA GLY A 942 -24.72 -32.96 -12.50
C GLY A 942 -25.85 -31.95 -12.22
N GLY A 943 -25.47 -30.81 -11.62
CA GLY A 943 -26.35 -29.66 -11.38
C GLY A 943 -26.90 -29.61 -9.95
N MET A 944 -26.26 -28.85 -9.08
CA MET A 944 -26.78 -28.61 -7.73
C MET A 944 -27.96 -27.63 -7.78
N VAL A 945 -29.17 -28.16 -7.57
CA VAL A 945 -30.30 -27.35 -7.07
C VAL A 945 -30.84 -28.10 -5.85
N ALA A 946 -30.75 -27.44 -4.70
CA ALA A 946 -31.42 -27.92 -3.51
C ALA A 946 -32.93 -27.64 -3.63
N GLU A 947 -33.71 -28.63 -4.03
CA GLU A 947 -35.18 -28.56 -3.97
C GLU A 947 -35.63 -28.67 -2.50
N ARG A 948 -36.20 -27.58 -1.98
CA ARG A 948 -37.07 -27.64 -0.79
C ARG A 948 -38.33 -28.41 -1.18
N LYS A 949 -38.58 -29.56 -0.56
CA LYS A 949 -39.94 -30.19 -0.62
C LYS A 949 -40.95 -29.28 0.08
N PRO A 950 -42.12 -29.02 -0.53
CA PRO A 950 -43.17 -28.24 0.13
C PRO A 950 -43.80 -29.10 1.23
N ASP A 951 -44.00 -28.47 2.41
CA ASP A 951 -44.83 -29.04 3.47
C ASP A 951 -46.24 -29.33 2.98
N ALA A 952 -46.65 -30.58 3.20
CA ALA A 952 -48.04 -30.98 2.98
C ALA A 952 -48.91 -30.34 4.04
N GLY A 953 -49.65 -29.30 3.65
CA GLY A 953 -50.68 -28.74 4.51
C GLY A 953 -51.79 -29.73 4.78
N GLU A 954 -52.00 -30.04 6.03
CA GLU A 954 -53.21 -30.68 6.51
C GLU A 954 -54.43 -29.79 6.24
N LYS A 955 -55.35 -30.34 5.44
CA LYS A 955 -56.72 -29.86 5.39
C LYS A 955 -57.41 -30.40 6.60
N ASN A 956 -57.87 -29.54 7.48
CA ASN A 956 -59.05 -29.79 8.31
C ASN A 956 -60.14 -28.77 8.01
N GLY A 957 -61.32 -29.35 7.86
CA GLY A 957 -62.55 -28.78 7.42
C GLY A 957 -63.17 -27.69 8.25
#